data_36a80c34ba90c3b75bca0aacbc4335d1
#
_entry.id   36a80c34ba90c3b75bca0aacbc4335d1
#
_cell.length_a   1.000
_cell.length_b   1.000
_cell.length_c   1.000
_cell.angle_alpha   90.00
_cell.angle_beta   90.00
_cell.angle_gamma   90.00
#
_symmetry.space_group_name_H-M   'P 1'
#
loop_
_entity.id
_entity.type
_entity.pdbx_description
1 polymer ?
#
loop_
_entity_poly.entity_id
_entity_poly.type
_entity_poly.pdbx_seq_one_letter_code
_entity_poly.pdbx_strand_id
1 'polypeptide(L)'
;MGVRTRRARQHSKTHAVKFGIAGAFGFMALFGIALAFSLSSLISSWLQDLPDYASADAYVVGEPTTVYAADHSVIAEFYLQNRRSVNKDQISPYVLKAIVDTEDSRFYKHNGVDPQGIVRAVVKTARGGSEGASTITQQLVRNTVLSKEQFEQTIRRKVREAYISIQMEKMYTKDQILNMYLNTIYFGHGAYGIQAAAITYFNKDAKDLTLAESATLAGLPQAPSSYDPLVNPDNAVARRNIVLQRMLTSGDITQDECDAATAEPLQVNAGKFSDSKGRYPYFSDYIKQLLLADFDKNTVMQGGLKVYTTLDPAIQDKAQQATDKRLKLIGNKRLEAALVAVEPQTGHIKAMIGGKDYNTNQFNLATQAYRQTGSSFKTFTLACAINNGMSPQTRVNCNSPIQISPLWTLGNFGNQSFGTISIEQAFAVSSNTGFVQVAQTLGNNNVADMAHNLGVHAKLDAYDSMTLGVDGVPVIQMAEAYATIAAGGQHRDAIAITKIEDRNGNTVYEHKDAPSQVISPEVARATIDVMKGVCKAGGTASQLAGSVRIKQPIAGKTGTSQECRDLWFCGITPNLSVAIWFGYIEEVPVRVGGGLGHPYNTAVPLFGDFINLALGDAGVADFPDVTGTINFKPNDSWTFKFTSADANTAQTDTLETLETEETQEQQPQTQHENHNQNANTHEHNSGGENPNQPGNENLNPPRPRPNPSPSPNPPNPNPGGGGNPGGTNGGQNPNRH
;
A
#
# COMPACT_ATOMS: atom_id res chain seq x y z
N MET A 1 24.25 97.46 38.62
CA MET A 1 23.63 96.14 38.82
C MET A 1 24.71 95.17 39.24
N GLY A 2 24.66 94.78 40.45
CA GLY A 2 25.78 94.22 41.19
C GLY A 2 26.06 92.73 41.03
N VAL A 3 27.26 92.36 41.47
CA VAL A 3 27.85 91.03 41.49
C VAL A 3 26.92 89.94 42.09
N ARG A 4 25.96 90.32 42.97
CA ARG A 4 24.96 89.45 43.58
C ARG A 4 23.95 88.87 42.57
N THR A 5 23.54 89.61 41.55
CA THR A 5 22.60 89.14 40.53
C THR A 5 23.27 88.21 39.53
N ARG A 6 24.56 88.35 39.26
CA ARG A 6 25.30 87.38 38.39
C ARG A 6 25.49 86.05 39.06
N ARG A 7 25.78 85.93 40.40
CA ARG A 7 25.95 84.73 41.18
C ARG A 7 24.59 83.99 41.32
N ALA A 8 23.47 84.68 41.52
CA ALA A 8 22.14 84.04 41.56
C ALA A 8 21.72 83.43 40.24
N ARG A 9 22.01 84.06 39.07
CA ARG A 9 21.76 83.48 37.74
C ARG A 9 22.66 82.33 37.36
N GLN A 10 23.90 82.30 37.95
CA GLN A 10 24.80 81.15 37.71
C GLN A 10 24.40 79.94 38.57
N HIS A 11 23.92 80.16 39.81
CA HIS A 11 23.39 79.09 40.67
C HIS A 11 22.09 78.51 40.11
N SER A 12 21.19 79.35 39.61
CA SER A 12 19.93 78.84 39.00
C SER A 12 20.17 78.03 37.72
N LYS A 13 21.15 78.43 36.88
CA LYS A 13 21.51 77.62 35.67
C LYS A 13 22.15 76.29 36.03
N THR A 14 22.98 76.20 37.07
CA THR A 14 23.58 74.95 37.52
C THR A 14 22.56 74.01 38.14
N HIS A 15 21.57 74.53 38.88
CA HIS A 15 20.43 73.69 39.36
C HIS A 15 19.53 73.21 38.22
N ALA A 16 19.18 74.10 37.27
CA ALA A 16 18.37 73.73 36.11
C ALA A 16 19.07 72.64 35.25
N VAL A 17 20.40 72.70 35.06
CA VAL A 17 21.16 71.66 34.36
C VAL A 17 21.21 70.36 35.14
N LYS A 18 21.41 70.44 36.48
CA LYS A 18 21.39 69.23 37.37
C LYS A 18 20.01 68.60 37.38
N PHE A 19 18.92 69.36 37.44
CA PHE A 19 17.54 68.84 37.35
C PHE A 19 17.23 68.31 35.96
N GLY A 20 17.73 68.91 34.88
CA GLY A 20 17.59 68.41 33.53
C GLY A 20 18.31 67.09 33.31
N ILE A 21 19.55 66.93 33.84
CA ILE A 21 20.31 65.70 33.76
C ILE A 21 19.64 64.60 34.62
N ALA A 22 19.19 64.91 35.84
CA ALA A 22 18.46 63.98 36.69
C ALA A 22 17.13 63.54 36.06
N GLY A 23 16.41 64.46 35.42
CA GLY A 23 15.19 64.19 34.65
C GLY A 23 15.44 63.29 33.42
N ALA A 24 16.55 63.55 32.69
CA ALA A 24 16.95 62.70 31.56
C ALA A 24 17.32 61.25 32.02
N PHE A 25 18.05 61.14 33.12
CA PHE A 25 18.33 59.79 33.72
C PHE A 25 17.07 59.13 34.23
N GLY A 26 16.14 59.86 34.87
CA GLY A 26 14.84 59.35 35.31
C GLY A 26 13.99 58.86 34.12
N PHE A 27 13.96 59.66 33.04
CA PHE A 27 13.25 59.28 31.83
C PHE A 27 13.86 58.06 31.13
N MET A 28 15.20 57.98 31.03
CA MET A 28 15.89 56.81 30.45
C MET A 28 15.64 55.56 31.30
N ALA A 29 15.62 55.71 32.66
CA ALA A 29 15.30 54.59 33.54
C ALA A 29 13.86 54.10 33.39
N LEU A 30 12.87 55.01 33.35
CA LEU A 30 11.46 54.71 33.12
C LEU A 30 11.23 54.11 31.73
N PHE A 31 11.88 54.67 30.71
CA PHE A 31 11.83 54.11 29.34
C PHE A 31 12.44 52.70 29.27
N GLY A 32 13.58 52.48 29.97
CA GLY A 32 14.18 51.16 30.09
C GLY A 32 13.27 50.14 30.80
N ILE A 33 12.59 50.56 31.87
CA ILE A 33 11.60 49.73 32.57
C ILE A 33 10.39 49.41 31.71
N ALA A 34 9.82 50.43 31.01
CA ALA A 34 8.70 50.25 30.11
C ALA A 34 9.05 49.34 28.91
N LEU A 35 10.25 49.48 28.36
CA LEU A 35 10.77 48.61 27.29
C LEU A 35 10.96 47.17 27.79
N ALA A 36 11.54 46.98 28.97
CA ALA A 36 11.73 45.67 29.60
C ALA A 36 10.38 44.98 29.87
N PHE A 37 9.38 45.73 30.35
CA PHE A 37 8.03 45.22 30.60
C PHE A 37 7.33 44.82 29.27
N SER A 38 7.44 45.69 28.26
CA SER A 38 6.88 45.41 26.92
C SER A 38 7.53 44.16 26.29
N LEU A 39 8.87 44.06 26.41
CA LEU A 39 9.60 42.89 25.89
C LEU A 39 9.26 41.61 26.68
N SER A 40 9.14 41.70 28.00
CA SER A 40 8.69 40.57 28.85
C SER A 40 7.29 40.12 28.49
N SER A 41 6.35 41.05 28.29
CA SER A 41 4.97 40.75 27.87
C SER A 41 4.94 40.09 26.50
N LEU A 42 5.73 40.56 25.53
CA LEU A 42 5.86 39.98 24.19
C LEU A 42 6.43 38.55 24.26
N ILE A 43 7.52 38.36 25.00
CA ILE A 43 8.10 37.00 25.21
C ILE A 43 7.08 36.09 25.88
N SER A 44 6.38 36.57 26.91
CA SER A 44 5.35 35.78 27.58
C SER A 44 4.23 35.35 26.61
N SER A 45 3.78 36.22 25.71
CA SER A 45 2.79 35.89 24.70
C SER A 45 3.28 34.81 23.72
N TRP A 46 4.56 34.80 23.36
CA TRP A 46 5.16 33.77 22.50
C TRP A 46 5.28 32.41 23.15
N LEU A 47 5.25 32.34 24.50
CA LEU A 47 5.37 31.12 25.28
C LEU A 47 4.01 30.55 25.72
N GLN A 48 2.88 31.19 25.38
CA GLN A 48 1.55 30.71 25.78
C GLN A 48 1.08 29.48 25.00
N ASP A 49 1.47 29.33 23.74
CA ASP A 49 1.02 28.23 22.84
C ASP A 49 2.15 27.23 22.57
N LEU A 50 2.98 26.93 23.56
CA LEU A 50 4.04 25.94 23.37
C LEU A 50 3.42 24.55 23.16
N PRO A 51 3.92 23.73 22.20
CA PRO A 51 3.60 22.32 22.14
C PRO A 51 3.97 21.64 23.47
N ASP A 52 3.37 20.48 23.72
CA ASP A 52 3.77 19.66 24.87
C ASP A 52 5.26 19.28 24.72
N TYR A 53 6.08 19.84 25.57
CA TYR A 53 7.52 19.59 25.65
C TYR A 53 7.90 18.83 26.93
N ALA A 54 6.93 18.61 27.83
CA ALA A 54 7.16 17.95 29.11
C ALA A 54 7.02 16.43 29.01
N SER A 55 6.25 15.95 28.04
CA SER A 55 6.09 14.55 27.78
C SER A 55 7.36 13.96 27.12
N ALA A 56 7.79 12.79 27.57
CA ALA A 56 8.87 12.05 26.90
C ALA A 56 8.54 11.77 25.43
N ASP A 57 7.26 11.58 25.12
CA ASP A 57 6.78 11.31 23.75
C ASP A 57 7.02 12.47 22.78
N ALA A 58 7.12 13.72 23.28
CA ALA A 58 7.44 14.88 22.46
C ALA A 58 8.83 14.79 21.79
N TYR A 59 9.72 14.01 22.36
CA TYR A 59 11.10 13.79 21.89
C TYR A 59 11.33 12.40 21.32
N VAL A 60 10.32 11.51 21.41
CA VAL A 60 10.41 10.18 20.83
C VAL A 60 10.39 10.31 19.31
N VAL A 61 11.44 9.85 18.73
CA VAL A 61 11.56 9.69 17.27
C VAL A 61 10.51 8.67 16.84
N GLY A 62 9.77 8.99 15.78
CA GLY A 62 8.81 8.04 15.21
C GLY A 62 9.47 6.71 14.91
N GLU A 63 8.88 5.64 15.39
CA GLU A 63 9.32 4.28 15.13
C GLU A 63 8.59 3.73 13.89
N PRO A 64 9.26 2.90 13.07
CA PRO A 64 8.60 2.25 11.95
C PRO A 64 7.50 1.30 12.42
N THR A 65 6.43 1.19 11.66
CA THR A 65 5.49 0.10 11.83
C THR A 65 6.12 -1.18 11.30
N THR A 66 6.19 -2.21 12.13
CA THR A 66 6.74 -3.51 11.78
C THR A 66 5.61 -4.49 11.48
N VAL A 67 5.68 -5.15 10.33
CA VAL A 67 4.69 -6.13 9.87
C VAL A 67 5.28 -7.53 9.99
N TYR A 68 4.58 -8.39 10.72
CA TYR A 68 4.96 -9.76 10.98
C TYR A 68 4.08 -10.74 10.21
N ALA A 69 4.68 -11.81 9.66
CA ALA A 69 3.97 -12.95 9.13
C ALA A 69 3.37 -13.82 10.26
N ALA A 70 2.63 -14.87 9.89
CA ALA A 70 2.02 -15.80 10.85
C ALA A 70 3.05 -16.56 11.71
N ASP A 71 4.29 -16.74 11.24
CA ASP A 71 5.43 -17.32 11.97
C ASP A 71 6.22 -16.30 12.79
N HIS A 72 5.72 -15.08 12.92
CA HIS A 72 6.37 -13.93 13.57
C HIS A 72 7.66 -13.42 12.89
N SER A 73 8.02 -13.90 11.70
CA SER A 73 9.08 -13.29 10.91
C SER A 73 8.67 -11.90 10.40
N VAL A 74 9.62 -10.95 10.38
CA VAL A 74 9.38 -9.62 9.83
C VAL A 74 9.29 -9.71 8.30
N ILE A 75 8.19 -9.22 7.74
CA ILE A 75 7.97 -9.19 6.30
C ILE A 75 8.01 -7.79 5.70
N ALA A 76 7.76 -6.75 6.49
CA ALA A 76 7.88 -5.36 6.06
C ALA A 76 8.06 -4.41 7.24
N GLU A 77 8.58 -3.21 6.94
CA GLU A 77 8.60 -2.07 7.85
C GLU A 77 8.09 -0.84 7.09
N PHE A 78 7.15 -0.08 7.67
CA PHE A 78 6.62 1.15 7.08
C PHE A 78 7.16 2.36 7.81
N TYR A 79 7.78 3.30 7.09
CA TYR A 79 8.35 4.52 7.65
C TYR A 79 8.28 5.69 6.66
N LEU A 80 8.12 6.90 7.18
CA LEU A 80 8.23 8.13 6.37
C LEU A 80 9.69 8.51 6.12
N GLN A 81 10.56 8.12 7.05
CA GLN A 81 11.96 8.49 7.09
C GLN A 81 12.72 7.24 7.49
N ASN A 82 13.80 6.97 6.79
CA ASN A 82 14.65 5.84 7.14
C ASN A 82 15.35 6.14 8.46
N ARG A 83 14.85 5.55 9.55
CA ARG A 83 15.40 5.71 10.91
C ARG A 83 15.57 4.36 11.58
N ARG A 84 16.72 4.17 12.22
CA ARG A 84 16.98 3.07 13.14
C ARG A 84 17.59 3.67 14.40
N SER A 85 16.82 3.69 15.47
CA SER A 85 17.30 4.17 16.76
C SER A 85 18.29 3.17 17.35
N VAL A 86 19.40 3.69 17.89
CA VAL A 86 20.45 2.93 18.55
C VAL A 86 20.78 3.59 19.90
N ASN A 87 21.19 2.78 20.87
CA ASN A 87 21.67 3.29 22.14
C ASN A 87 23.08 3.90 21.99
N LYS A 88 23.49 4.74 22.95
CA LYS A 88 24.80 5.40 22.93
C LYS A 88 25.98 4.41 22.82
N ASP A 89 25.89 3.26 23.45
CA ASP A 89 26.88 2.18 23.40
C ASP A 89 26.98 1.47 22.06
N GLN A 90 25.98 1.68 21.19
CA GLN A 90 25.95 1.19 19.81
C GLN A 90 26.41 2.24 18.79
N ILE A 91 27.01 3.33 19.25
CA ILE A 91 27.54 4.42 18.42
C ILE A 91 29.05 4.52 18.64
N SER A 92 29.83 4.66 17.56
CA SER A 92 31.27 4.86 17.63
C SER A 92 31.63 6.05 18.52
N PRO A 93 32.58 5.92 19.44
CA PRO A 93 33.06 7.04 20.27
C PRO A 93 33.56 8.23 19.42
N TYR A 94 34.07 7.99 18.24
CA TYR A 94 34.48 9.04 17.30
C TYR A 94 33.32 9.87 16.80
N VAL A 95 32.16 9.27 16.56
CA VAL A 95 30.94 10.00 16.19
C VAL A 95 30.49 10.93 17.30
N LEU A 96 30.44 10.43 18.55
CA LEU A 96 30.01 11.21 19.73
C LEU A 96 30.85 12.47 19.89
N LYS A 97 32.18 12.35 19.75
CA LYS A 97 33.13 13.44 19.84
C LYS A 97 33.03 14.37 18.63
N ALA A 98 33.07 13.83 17.41
CA ALA A 98 33.02 14.60 16.17
C ALA A 98 31.78 15.50 16.06
N ILE A 99 30.61 15.00 16.47
CA ILE A 99 29.36 15.79 16.48
C ILE A 99 29.45 16.93 17.50
N VAL A 100 29.91 16.67 18.72
CA VAL A 100 30.06 17.70 19.76
C VAL A 100 31.03 18.78 19.31
N ASP A 101 32.20 18.39 18.84
CA ASP A 101 33.25 19.33 18.39
C ASP A 101 32.81 20.15 17.17
N THR A 102 31.94 19.58 16.33
CA THR A 102 31.48 20.23 15.12
C THR A 102 30.31 21.17 15.35
N GLU A 103 29.27 20.69 16.04
CA GLU A 103 27.99 21.39 16.18
C GLU A 103 27.94 22.25 17.46
N ASP A 104 28.58 21.79 18.56
CA ASP A 104 28.47 22.46 19.88
C ASP A 104 29.66 22.07 20.78
N SER A 105 30.83 22.64 20.52
CA SER A 105 32.07 22.32 21.28
C SER A 105 32.02 22.60 22.78
N ARG A 106 30.99 23.27 23.23
CA ARG A 106 30.75 23.57 24.63
C ARG A 106 29.53 22.86 25.21
N PHE A 107 29.00 21.85 24.50
CA PHE A 107 27.79 21.13 24.87
C PHE A 107 27.71 20.73 26.34
N TYR A 108 28.77 20.18 26.89
CA TYR A 108 28.83 19.76 28.29
C TYR A 108 29.03 20.92 29.28
N LYS A 109 29.16 22.20 28.82
CA LYS A 109 29.49 23.36 29.63
C LYS A 109 28.37 24.39 29.78
N HIS A 110 27.24 24.20 29.09
CA HIS A 110 26.06 25.09 29.17
C HIS A 110 24.78 24.29 29.45
N ASN A 111 23.66 24.99 29.72
CA ASN A 111 22.35 24.38 30.02
C ASN A 111 21.30 24.79 28.95
N GLY A 112 21.34 24.14 27.78
CA GLY A 112 20.39 24.33 26.67
C GLY A 112 20.75 25.43 25.69
N VAL A 113 21.31 26.54 26.15
CA VAL A 113 21.76 27.70 25.37
C VAL A 113 23.19 28.02 25.71
N ASP A 114 24.04 28.37 24.73
CA ASP A 114 25.42 28.83 24.95
C ASP A 114 25.55 30.35 24.77
N PRO A 115 25.47 31.17 25.85
CA PRO A 115 25.60 32.61 25.75
C PRO A 115 26.97 33.07 25.21
N GLN A 116 28.06 32.35 25.49
CA GLN A 116 29.41 32.69 24.99
C GLN A 116 29.50 32.39 23.47
N GLY A 117 28.90 31.28 23.04
CA GLY A 117 28.77 30.95 21.61
C GLY A 117 27.99 32.02 20.83
N ILE A 118 26.89 32.52 21.40
CA ILE A 118 26.10 33.60 20.78
C ILE A 118 26.93 34.87 20.61
N VAL A 119 27.63 35.29 21.68
CA VAL A 119 28.51 36.49 21.62
C VAL A 119 29.62 36.31 20.58
N ARG A 120 30.26 35.15 20.55
CA ARG A 120 31.30 34.83 19.56
C ARG A 120 30.76 34.88 18.13
N ALA A 121 29.59 34.30 17.87
CA ALA A 121 28.95 34.32 16.52
C ALA A 121 28.59 35.74 16.10
N VAL A 122 28.04 36.58 16.97
CA VAL A 122 27.74 38.00 16.72
C VAL A 122 29.01 38.79 16.33
N VAL A 123 30.09 38.60 17.10
CA VAL A 123 31.38 39.28 16.79
C VAL A 123 31.95 38.80 15.46
N LYS A 124 31.89 37.51 15.15
CA LYS A 124 32.37 36.98 13.89
C LYS A 124 31.56 37.45 12.70
N THR A 125 30.24 37.46 12.84
CA THR A 125 29.34 38.01 11.80
C THR A 125 29.60 39.51 11.55
N ALA A 126 29.81 40.28 12.61
CA ALA A 126 30.16 41.71 12.47
C ALA A 126 31.52 41.93 11.75
N ARG A 127 32.40 40.93 11.73
CA ARG A 127 33.68 40.92 10.98
C ARG A 127 33.59 40.29 9.60
N GLY A 128 32.37 40.05 9.07
CA GLY A 128 32.16 39.50 7.74
C GLY A 128 32.26 37.97 7.63
N GLY A 129 32.36 37.24 8.73
CA GLY A 129 32.30 35.79 8.78
C GLY A 129 30.88 35.29 9.11
N SER A 130 30.61 33.99 8.94
CA SER A 130 29.40 33.31 9.43
C SER A 130 29.78 32.20 10.42
N GLU A 131 29.05 32.15 11.55
CA GLU A 131 29.18 31.06 12.51
C GLU A 131 27.82 30.76 13.13
N GLY A 132 27.44 29.48 13.19
CA GLY A 132 26.22 29.02 13.85
C GLY A 132 26.39 29.08 15.38
N ALA A 133 25.37 29.57 16.10
CA ALA A 133 25.34 29.63 17.55
C ALA A 133 24.24 28.76 18.18
N SER A 134 23.58 27.91 17.41
CA SER A 134 22.55 27.00 17.91
C SER A 134 23.21 25.80 18.55
N THR A 135 22.83 25.46 19.76
CA THR A 135 23.32 24.26 20.48
C THR A 135 22.70 22.98 19.94
N ILE A 136 23.31 21.83 20.26
CA ILE A 136 22.75 20.49 19.95
C ILE A 136 21.32 20.37 20.51
N THR A 137 21.09 20.84 21.75
CA THR A 137 19.76 20.82 22.39
C THR A 137 18.76 21.67 21.61
N GLN A 138 19.15 22.85 21.15
CA GLN A 138 18.28 23.70 20.31
C GLN A 138 17.97 23.08 18.96
N GLN A 139 18.93 22.42 18.34
CA GLN A 139 18.70 21.70 17.07
C GLN A 139 17.75 20.50 17.28
N LEU A 140 17.90 19.76 18.38
CA LEU A 140 16.99 18.65 18.72
C LEU A 140 15.55 19.16 18.92
N VAL A 141 15.36 20.20 19.75
CA VAL A 141 14.04 20.82 19.97
C VAL A 141 13.41 21.28 18.67
N ARG A 142 14.17 21.91 17.78
CA ARG A 142 13.71 22.37 16.46
C ARG A 142 13.24 21.21 15.59
N ASN A 143 13.94 20.08 15.59
CA ASN A 143 13.66 18.94 14.72
C ASN A 143 12.59 17.99 15.31
N THR A 144 12.18 18.16 16.57
CA THR A 144 11.18 17.35 17.29
C THR A 144 9.97 18.21 17.66
N VAL A 145 9.98 18.82 18.82
CA VAL A 145 8.87 19.59 19.42
C VAL A 145 8.40 20.74 18.53
N LEU A 146 9.34 21.47 17.90
CA LEU A 146 9.05 22.58 17.00
C LEU A 146 9.16 22.21 15.50
N SER A 147 8.95 20.95 15.16
CA SER A 147 9.08 20.44 13.77
C SER A 147 8.19 21.17 12.78
N LYS A 148 7.00 21.62 13.18
CA LYS A 148 6.09 22.43 12.36
C LYS A 148 6.64 23.84 12.06
N GLU A 149 7.47 24.39 12.96
CA GLU A 149 8.09 25.71 12.85
C GLU A 149 9.54 25.66 12.34
N GLN A 150 10.08 24.49 12.06
CA GLN A 150 11.53 24.27 11.82
C GLN A 150 12.12 25.12 10.70
N PHE A 151 11.31 25.46 9.68
CA PHE A 151 11.72 26.28 8.54
C PHE A 151 11.46 27.77 8.72
N GLU A 152 10.80 28.21 9.80
CA GLU A 152 10.57 29.61 10.08
C GLU A 152 11.86 30.28 10.54
N GLN A 153 12.18 31.44 9.95
CA GLN A 153 13.34 32.26 10.35
C GLN A 153 12.89 33.44 11.24
N THR A 154 12.14 33.16 12.31
CA THR A 154 11.56 34.17 13.19
C THR A 154 12.26 34.23 14.55
N ILE A 155 12.30 35.44 15.16
CA ILE A 155 12.77 35.61 16.55
C ILE A 155 11.87 34.85 17.51
N ARG A 156 10.55 34.82 17.25
CA ARG A 156 9.58 34.03 18.04
C ARG A 156 10.02 32.57 18.15
N ARG A 157 10.27 31.91 17.03
CA ARG A 157 10.76 30.52 17.03
C ARG A 157 12.05 30.35 17.81
N LYS A 158 13.02 31.26 17.65
CA LYS A 158 14.30 31.19 18.39
C LYS A 158 14.13 31.34 19.91
N VAL A 159 13.20 32.17 20.36
CA VAL A 159 12.87 32.32 21.79
C VAL A 159 12.20 31.03 22.31
N ARG A 160 11.25 30.47 21.57
CA ARG A 160 10.58 29.20 21.92
C ARG A 160 11.58 28.05 21.98
N GLU A 161 12.45 27.93 20.98
CA GLU A 161 13.54 26.95 20.89
C GLU A 161 14.48 27.05 22.12
N ALA A 162 14.93 28.26 22.46
CA ALA A 162 15.80 28.48 23.61
C ALA A 162 15.12 28.13 24.94
N TYR A 163 13.85 28.53 25.13
CA TYR A 163 13.10 28.22 26.34
C TYR A 163 12.93 26.72 26.53
N ILE A 164 12.45 26.00 25.49
CA ILE A 164 12.23 24.54 25.56
C ILE A 164 13.57 23.82 25.77
N SER A 165 14.67 24.28 25.15
CA SER A 165 15.99 23.68 25.33
C SER A 165 16.47 23.77 26.77
N ILE A 166 16.22 24.91 27.47
CA ILE A 166 16.53 25.06 28.89
C ILE A 166 15.67 24.12 29.75
N GLN A 167 14.40 23.94 29.43
CA GLN A 167 13.53 22.99 30.13
C GLN A 167 13.97 21.54 29.90
N MET A 168 14.31 21.18 28.66
CA MET A 168 14.79 19.85 28.30
C MET A 168 16.04 19.44 29.09
N GLU A 169 17.00 20.35 29.28
CA GLU A 169 18.21 20.05 30.03
C GLU A 169 18.00 19.97 31.56
N LYS A 170 16.80 20.31 32.04
CA LYS A 170 16.40 20.00 33.43
C LYS A 170 15.83 18.58 33.55
N MET A 171 15.29 18.02 32.48
CA MET A 171 14.62 16.71 32.44
C MET A 171 15.55 15.57 32.03
N TYR A 172 16.52 15.86 31.16
CA TYR A 172 17.40 14.85 30.56
C TYR A 172 18.87 15.17 30.76
N THR A 173 19.68 14.15 30.91
CA THR A 173 21.14 14.29 30.96
C THR A 173 21.70 14.66 29.59
N LYS A 174 22.89 15.26 29.56
CA LYS A 174 23.59 15.58 28.32
C LYS A 174 23.75 14.37 27.38
N ASP A 175 24.05 13.22 27.94
CA ASP A 175 24.20 11.97 27.16
C ASP A 175 22.88 11.48 26.56
N GLN A 176 21.78 11.64 27.30
CA GLN A 176 20.45 11.33 26.75
C GLN A 176 20.08 12.28 25.61
N ILE A 177 20.35 13.59 25.77
CA ILE A 177 20.11 14.60 24.73
C ILE A 177 20.95 14.34 23.49
N LEU A 178 22.25 14.00 23.65
CA LEU A 178 23.12 13.66 22.53
C LEU A 178 22.65 12.39 21.79
N ASN A 179 22.21 11.38 22.55
CA ASN A 179 21.66 10.16 21.95
C ASN A 179 20.37 10.44 21.18
N MET A 180 19.45 11.24 21.74
CA MET A 180 18.23 11.68 21.03
C MET A 180 18.57 12.46 19.76
N TYR A 181 19.53 13.37 19.81
CA TYR A 181 19.99 14.16 18.67
C TYR A 181 20.53 13.27 17.54
N LEU A 182 21.44 12.35 17.88
CA LEU A 182 22.05 11.43 16.91
C LEU A 182 21.06 10.46 16.28
N ASN A 183 19.96 10.16 16.94
CA ASN A 183 18.86 9.35 16.38
C ASN A 183 17.84 10.18 15.59
N THR A 184 17.92 11.52 15.62
CA THR A 184 16.90 12.40 15.03
C THR A 184 17.37 13.17 13.82
N ILE A 185 18.62 13.65 13.83
CA ILE A 185 19.11 14.61 12.84
C ILE A 185 19.18 14.02 11.43
N TYR A 186 18.94 14.85 10.42
CA TYR A 186 19.03 14.48 9.02
C TYR A 186 20.48 14.54 8.51
N PHE A 187 20.97 13.44 7.97
CA PHE A 187 22.32 13.28 7.44
C PHE A 187 22.39 13.30 5.91
N GLY A 188 21.31 13.63 5.21
CA GLY A 188 21.27 13.58 3.75
C GLY A 188 20.81 12.22 3.21
N HIS A 189 20.56 12.14 1.91
CA HIS A 189 20.18 10.93 1.18
C HIS A 189 19.04 10.10 1.81
N GLY A 190 18.05 10.80 2.42
CA GLY A 190 16.95 10.15 3.13
C GLY A 190 17.30 9.57 4.51
N ALA A 191 18.56 9.64 4.95
CA ALA A 191 19.01 9.08 6.22
C ALA A 191 18.73 10.02 7.39
N TYR A 192 17.89 9.57 8.32
CA TYR A 192 17.61 10.23 9.58
C TYR A 192 18.18 9.38 10.73
N GLY A 193 19.04 9.98 11.53
CA GLY A 193 19.81 9.31 12.59
C GLY A 193 21.09 8.65 12.09
N ILE A 194 22.02 8.49 13.03
CA ILE A 194 23.39 8.06 12.75
C ILE A 194 23.50 6.63 12.23
N GLN A 195 22.65 5.71 12.73
CA GLN A 195 22.65 4.32 12.26
C GLN A 195 22.18 4.25 10.79
N ALA A 196 21.15 5.02 10.43
CA ALA A 196 20.70 5.10 9.06
C ALA A 196 21.76 5.71 8.14
N ALA A 197 22.46 6.75 8.60
CA ALA A 197 23.55 7.37 7.84
C ALA A 197 24.74 6.41 7.66
N ALA A 198 25.13 5.68 8.70
CA ALA A 198 26.20 4.69 8.65
C ALA A 198 25.95 3.60 7.59
N ILE A 199 24.72 3.09 7.56
CA ILE A 199 24.33 2.10 6.56
C ILE A 199 24.26 2.73 5.17
N THR A 200 23.61 3.92 5.02
CA THR A 200 23.43 4.60 3.73
C THR A 200 24.75 4.85 3.03
N TYR A 201 25.76 5.35 3.76
CA TYR A 201 26.99 5.80 3.14
C TYR A 201 28.12 4.75 3.18
N PHE A 202 28.14 3.89 4.20
CA PHE A 202 29.26 2.97 4.45
C PHE A 202 28.84 1.50 4.58
N ASN A 203 27.54 1.19 4.58
CA ASN A 203 27.01 -0.17 4.78
C ASN A 203 27.57 -0.85 6.05
N LYS A 204 27.64 -0.08 7.14
CA LYS A 204 28.16 -0.47 8.45
C LYS A 204 27.18 -0.10 9.56
N ASP A 205 27.30 -0.77 10.69
CA ASP A 205 26.64 -0.30 11.92
C ASP A 205 27.36 0.96 12.45
N ALA A 206 26.60 1.84 13.10
CA ALA A 206 27.14 3.10 13.64
C ALA A 206 28.29 2.91 14.66
N LYS A 207 28.34 1.77 15.35
CA LYS A 207 29.43 1.40 16.27
C LYS A 207 30.76 1.11 15.56
N ASP A 208 30.70 0.67 14.29
CA ASP A 208 31.86 0.18 13.53
C ASP A 208 32.45 1.26 12.60
N LEU A 209 31.98 2.51 12.72
CA LEU A 209 32.48 3.65 11.96
C LEU A 209 33.91 4.01 12.38
N THR A 210 34.80 4.17 11.41
CA THR A 210 36.18 4.66 11.62
C THR A 210 36.20 6.15 11.99
N LEU A 211 37.35 6.70 12.36
CA LEU A 211 37.51 8.14 12.61
C LEU A 211 37.15 8.97 11.37
N ALA A 212 37.67 8.59 10.19
CA ALA A 212 37.41 9.32 8.95
C ALA A 212 35.95 9.27 8.53
N GLU A 213 35.28 8.10 8.65
CA GLU A 213 33.86 7.93 8.38
C GLU A 213 33.01 8.72 9.39
N SER A 214 33.36 8.68 10.68
CA SER A 214 32.66 9.44 11.74
C SER A 214 32.76 10.94 11.50
N ALA A 215 33.95 11.45 11.14
CA ALA A 215 34.15 12.85 10.81
C ALA A 215 33.39 13.27 9.53
N THR A 216 33.29 12.36 8.54
CA THR A 216 32.50 12.59 7.35
C THR A 216 31.02 12.79 7.71
N LEU A 217 30.44 11.85 8.46
CA LEU A 217 29.03 11.95 8.87
C LEU A 217 28.77 13.16 9.77
N ALA A 218 29.67 13.47 10.72
CA ALA A 218 29.54 14.65 11.58
C ALA A 218 29.58 15.99 10.82
N GLY A 219 30.12 15.97 9.61
CA GLY A 219 30.12 17.13 8.73
C GLY A 219 28.80 17.43 8.01
N LEU A 220 27.93 16.44 7.86
CA LEU A 220 26.73 16.50 7.02
C LEU A 220 25.60 17.41 7.56
N PRO A 221 25.27 17.44 8.87
CA PRO A 221 24.08 18.13 9.37
C PRO A 221 24.00 19.61 9.02
N GLN A 222 25.13 20.28 8.82
CA GLN A 222 25.17 21.70 8.45
C GLN A 222 24.55 21.97 7.07
N ALA A 223 24.83 21.14 6.07
CA ALA A 223 24.30 21.25 4.72
C ALA A 223 24.30 19.86 4.02
N PRO A 224 23.35 18.99 4.37
CA PRO A 224 23.39 17.58 4.00
C PRO A 224 23.47 17.34 2.51
N SER A 225 22.76 18.10 1.68
CA SER A 225 22.80 17.96 0.22
C SER A 225 24.10 18.46 -0.40
N SER A 226 24.75 19.47 0.20
CA SER A 226 26.00 20.05 -0.32
C SER A 226 27.21 19.20 0.01
N TYR A 227 27.15 18.45 1.11
CA TYR A 227 28.24 17.61 1.59
C TYR A 227 27.97 16.10 1.41
N ASP A 228 26.91 15.73 0.66
CA ASP A 228 26.55 14.34 0.39
C ASP A 228 27.72 13.59 -0.28
N PRO A 229 28.32 12.57 0.36
CA PRO A 229 29.48 11.85 -0.17
C PRO A 229 29.21 11.08 -1.48
N LEU A 230 27.94 10.74 -1.74
CA LEU A 230 27.51 10.01 -2.95
C LEU A 230 27.35 10.95 -4.15
N VAL A 231 27.10 12.25 -3.90
CA VAL A 231 26.80 13.27 -4.92
C VAL A 231 27.97 14.25 -5.09
N ASN A 232 28.56 14.69 -3.97
CA ASN A 232 29.58 15.72 -3.90
C ASN A 232 30.80 15.26 -3.09
N PRO A 233 31.57 14.25 -3.52
CA PRO A 233 32.62 13.62 -2.73
C PRO A 233 33.75 14.61 -2.35
N ASP A 234 34.12 15.53 -3.23
CA ASP A 234 35.16 16.52 -2.92
C ASP A 234 34.75 17.47 -1.80
N ASN A 235 33.50 17.94 -1.81
CA ASN A 235 32.95 18.77 -0.75
C ASN A 235 32.86 17.98 0.58
N ALA A 236 32.50 16.70 0.52
CA ALA A 236 32.48 15.83 1.66
C ALA A 236 33.86 15.67 2.30
N VAL A 237 34.89 15.42 1.49
CA VAL A 237 36.30 15.35 1.95
C VAL A 237 36.74 16.66 2.57
N ALA A 238 36.51 17.79 1.89
CA ALA A 238 36.88 19.11 2.45
C ALA A 238 36.18 19.34 3.80
N ARG A 239 34.92 19.00 3.91
CA ARG A 239 34.13 19.15 5.16
C ARG A 239 34.61 18.18 6.25
N ARG A 240 34.91 16.94 5.93
CA ARG A 240 35.51 15.93 6.83
C ARG A 240 36.78 16.49 7.46
N ASN A 241 37.67 17.04 6.65
CA ASN A 241 38.96 17.54 7.12
C ASN A 241 38.79 18.74 8.07
N ILE A 242 37.75 19.60 7.88
CA ILE A 242 37.38 20.63 8.86
C ILE A 242 36.94 20.02 10.18
N VAL A 243 36.16 18.93 10.15
CA VAL A 243 35.74 18.23 11.37
C VAL A 243 36.93 17.66 12.11
N LEU A 244 37.84 16.97 11.42
CA LEU A 244 39.08 16.41 11.99
C LEU A 244 39.93 17.49 12.68
N GLN A 245 40.08 18.67 12.04
CA GLN A 245 40.79 19.80 12.65
C GLN A 245 40.10 20.35 13.91
N ARG A 246 38.77 20.30 13.98
CA ARG A 246 38.03 20.67 15.18
C ARG A 246 38.24 19.66 16.30
N MET A 247 38.21 18.36 16.00
CA MET A 247 38.49 17.30 16.98
C MET A 247 39.93 17.39 17.52
N LEU A 248 40.90 17.69 16.65
CA LEU A 248 42.28 17.96 17.07
C LEU A 248 42.37 19.20 17.98
N THR A 249 41.67 20.30 17.62
CA THR A 249 41.67 21.55 18.43
C THR A 249 41.01 21.32 19.78
N SER A 250 39.99 20.47 19.88
CA SER A 250 39.35 20.08 21.16
C SER A 250 40.20 19.12 21.99
N GLY A 251 41.22 18.50 21.39
CA GLY A 251 42.07 17.49 22.04
C GLY A 251 41.45 16.10 22.13
N ASP A 252 40.45 15.84 21.30
CA ASP A 252 39.72 14.57 21.23
C ASP A 252 40.43 13.53 20.35
N ILE A 253 41.35 13.97 19.49
CA ILE A 253 42.26 13.15 18.68
C ILE A 253 43.66 13.77 18.73
N THR A 254 44.69 12.94 18.48
CA THR A 254 46.08 13.34 18.32
C THR A 254 46.36 13.91 16.93
N GLN A 255 47.51 14.57 16.74
CA GLN A 255 47.98 15.03 15.44
C GLN A 255 48.13 13.86 14.45
N ASP A 256 48.75 12.76 14.91
CA ASP A 256 48.97 11.56 14.08
C ASP A 256 47.66 10.93 13.59
N GLU A 257 46.60 10.86 14.46
CA GLU A 257 45.28 10.40 14.10
C GLU A 257 44.62 11.32 13.09
N CYS A 258 44.74 12.65 13.28
CA CYS A 258 44.20 13.66 12.38
C CYS A 258 44.84 13.54 10.98
N ASP A 259 46.17 13.42 10.91
CA ASP A 259 46.90 13.32 9.66
C ASP A 259 46.57 12.01 8.93
N ALA A 260 46.51 10.90 9.65
CA ALA A 260 46.14 9.59 9.09
C ALA A 260 44.73 9.60 8.51
N ALA A 261 43.72 10.12 9.29
CA ALA A 261 42.32 10.20 8.84
C ALA A 261 42.13 11.20 7.69
N THR A 262 42.96 12.27 7.62
CA THR A 262 42.93 13.25 6.53
C THR A 262 43.47 12.65 5.24
N ALA A 263 44.52 11.80 5.33
CA ALA A 263 45.12 11.12 4.19
C ALA A 263 44.28 9.93 3.69
N GLU A 264 43.35 9.42 4.51
CA GLU A 264 42.48 8.31 4.15
C GLU A 264 41.53 8.70 3.01
N PRO A 265 41.54 7.94 1.86
CA PRO A 265 40.61 8.21 0.77
C PRO A 265 39.15 7.99 1.22
N LEU A 266 38.23 8.87 0.79
CA LEU A 266 36.82 8.67 1.02
C LEU A 266 36.33 7.46 0.21
N GLN A 267 36.04 6.36 0.89
CA GLN A 267 35.47 5.15 0.30
C GLN A 267 34.00 5.05 0.72
N VAL A 268 33.10 5.38 -0.21
CA VAL A 268 31.67 5.23 -0.02
C VAL A 268 31.29 3.82 -0.45
N ASN A 269 30.71 3.05 0.45
CA ASN A 269 30.11 1.75 0.16
C ASN A 269 28.62 1.85 0.46
N ALA A 270 27.85 2.41 -0.50
CA ALA A 270 26.44 2.65 -0.31
C ALA A 270 25.69 1.35 0.00
N GLY A 271 25.22 1.23 1.24
CA GLY A 271 24.31 0.17 1.63
C GLY A 271 23.00 0.33 0.85
N LYS A 272 22.51 -0.76 0.27
CA LYS A 272 21.12 -0.79 -0.16
C LYS A 272 20.30 -0.84 1.11
N PHE A 273 19.80 0.32 1.54
CA PHE A 273 18.56 0.28 2.25
C PHE A 273 17.57 -0.38 1.29
N SER A 274 17.17 -1.59 1.57
CA SER A 274 15.88 -2.00 1.05
C SER A 274 14.90 -0.95 1.60
N ASP A 275 14.54 0.06 0.77
CA ASP A 275 13.19 0.57 0.85
C ASP A 275 12.38 -0.63 1.20
N SER A 276 11.58 -0.58 2.26
CA SER A 276 10.81 -1.73 2.73
C SER A 276 9.85 -2.25 1.66
N LYS A 277 10.41 -2.71 0.54
CA LYS A 277 9.79 -3.71 -0.29
C LYS A 277 9.87 -4.93 0.58
N GLY A 278 8.82 -5.11 1.38
CA GLY A 278 8.71 -6.27 2.22
C GLY A 278 8.99 -7.52 1.39
N ARG A 279 9.45 -8.58 2.01
CA ARG A 279 9.73 -9.88 1.36
C ARG A 279 8.60 -10.31 0.40
N TYR A 280 7.37 -9.80 0.62
CA TYR A 280 6.17 -10.05 -0.16
C TYR A 280 5.47 -8.72 -0.51
N PRO A 281 5.96 -7.95 -1.49
CA PRO A 281 5.60 -6.54 -1.66
C PRO A 281 4.12 -6.28 -1.94
N TYR A 282 3.44 -7.13 -2.72
CA TYR A 282 2.00 -6.99 -2.96
C TYR A 282 1.17 -7.18 -1.69
N PHE A 283 1.52 -8.17 -0.87
CA PHE A 283 0.84 -8.36 0.40
C PHE A 283 1.16 -7.25 1.40
N SER A 284 2.43 -6.85 1.50
CA SER A 284 2.85 -5.76 2.38
C SER A 284 2.19 -4.43 2.03
N ASP A 285 2.04 -4.13 0.73
CA ASP A 285 1.32 -2.94 0.29
C ASP A 285 -0.19 -3.03 0.58
N TYR A 286 -0.78 -4.21 0.44
CA TYR A 286 -2.17 -4.45 0.86
C TYR A 286 -2.37 -4.19 2.36
N ILE A 287 -1.48 -4.70 3.23
CA ILE A 287 -1.49 -4.39 4.67
C ILE A 287 -1.40 -2.88 4.92
N LYS A 288 -0.50 -2.18 4.22
CA LYS A 288 -0.36 -0.73 4.33
C LYS A 288 -1.64 0.01 3.94
N GLN A 289 -2.33 -0.43 2.88
CA GLN A 289 -3.61 0.15 2.47
C GLN A 289 -4.70 -0.06 3.54
N LEU A 290 -4.79 -1.26 4.14
CA LEU A 290 -5.71 -1.54 5.24
C LEU A 290 -5.42 -0.64 6.45
N LEU A 291 -4.15 -0.50 6.84
CA LEU A 291 -3.79 0.38 7.95
C LEU A 291 -4.12 1.86 7.67
N LEU A 292 -3.89 2.34 6.44
CA LEU A 292 -4.20 3.72 6.05
C LEU A 292 -5.70 4.00 5.92
N ALA A 293 -6.55 2.97 5.83
CA ALA A 293 -8.00 3.13 5.89
C ALA A 293 -8.48 3.41 7.32
N ASP A 294 -7.81 2.84 8.34
CA ASP A 294 -8.23 2.92 9.74
C ASP A 294 -7.41 3.90 10.59
N PHE A 295 -6.17 4.18 10.20
CA PHE A 295 -5.23 5.03 10.95
C PHE A 295 -4.70 6.16 10.07
N ASP A 296 -4.39 7.31 10.70
CA ASP A 296 -3.71 8.39 10.00
C ASP A 296 -2.28 8.01 9.58
N LYS A 297 -1.78 8.69 8.53
CA LYS A 297 -0.48 8.39 7.92
C LYS A 297 0.69 8.45 8.91
N ASN A 298 0.67 9.35 9.89
CA ASN A 298 1.77 9.47 10.84
C ASN A 298 1.77 8.28 11.80
N THR A 299 0.60 7.85 12.27
CA THR A 299 0.43 6.64 13.08
C THR A 299 0.94 5.40 12.33
N VAL A 300 0.57 5.24 11.04
CA VAL A 300 1.04 4.10 10.24
C VAL A 300 2.54 4.15 9.98
N MET A 301 3.14 5.33 9.80
CA MET A 301 4.52 5.45 9.35
C MET A 301 5.52 5.74 10.46
N GLN A 302 5.06 6.19 11.62
CA GLN A 302 5.92 6.66 12.73
C GLN A 302 5.40 6.25 14.11
N GLY A 303 4.26 5.58 14.18
CA GLY A 303 3.62 5.20 15.44
C GLY A 303 4.25 3.99 16.12
N GLY A 304 5.15 3.26 15.46
CA GLY A 304 5.76 2.06 16.01
C GLY A 304 4.77 0.90 16.17
N LEU A 305 3.77 0.80 15.28
CA LEU A 305 2.81 -0.29 15.33
C LEU A 305 3.49 -1.64 15.06
N LYS A 306 3.02 -2.66 15.75
CA LYS A 306 3.36 -4.06 15.48
C LYS A 306 2.14 -4.74 14.89
N VAL A 307 2.21 -5.12 13.62
CA VAL A 307 1.09 -5.66 12.85
C VAL A 307 1.32 -7.15 12.61
N TYR A 308 0.49 -7.98 13.20
CA TYR A 308 0.55 -9.43 13.04
C TYR A 308 -0.43 -9.85 11.95
N THR A 309 0.09 -10.53 10.92
CA THR A 309 -0.69 -10.90 9.73
C THR A 309 -0.93 -12.41 9.66
N THR A 310 -1.82 -12.78 8.73
CA THR A 310 -2.19 -14.17 8.48
C THR A 310 -1.28 -14.88 7.48
N LEU A 311 -0.41 -14.13 6.77
CA LEU A 311 0.44 -14.67 5.71
C LEU A 311 1.35 -15.76 6.24
N ASP A 312 1.33 -16.91 5.60
CA ASP A 312 2.25 -18.01 5.88
C ASP A 312 3.43 -17.96 4.90
N PRO A 313 4.66 -17.63 5.37
CA PRO A 313 5.81 -17.53 4.49
C PRO A 313 6.11 -18.79 3.67
N ALA A 314 5.87 -19.98 4.26
CA ALA A 314 6.13 -21.23 3.56
C ALA A 314 5.12 -21.46 2.43
N ILE A 315 3.83 -21.15 2.65
CA ILE A 315 2.79 -21.25 1.63
C ILE A 315 2.97 -20.16 0.57
N GLN A 316 3.31 -18.93 0.98
CA GLN A 316 3.57 -17.81 0.08
C GLN A 316 4.75 -18.08 -0.86
N ASP A 317 5.88 -18.58 -0.35
CA ASP A 317 7.04 -18.92 -1.17
C ASP A 317 6.71 -20.02 -2.19
N LYS A 318 5.89 -21.01 -1.83
CA LYS A 318 5.40 -22.06 -2.73
C LYS A 318 4.44 -21.52 -3.79
N ALA A 319 3.59 -20.54 -3.44
CA ALA A 319 2.73 -19.84 -4.39
C ALA A 319 3.56 -19.04 -5.41
N GLN A 320 4.58 -18.31 -4.95
CA GLN A 320 5.51 -17.58 -5.81
C GLN A 320 6.26 -18.54 -6.74
N GLN A 321 6.85 -19.61 -6.19
CA GLN A 321 7.58 -20.62 -6.97
C GLN A 321 6.70 -21.25 -8.07
N ALA A 322 5.47 -21.62 -7.76
CA ALA A 322 4.53 -22.21 -8.72
C ALA A 322 4.17 -21.21 -9.83
N THR A 323 3.90 -19.95 -9.44
CA THR A 323 3.54 -18.87 -10.36
C THR A 323 4.68 -18.54 -11.31
N ASP A 324 5.90 -18.36 -10.79
CA ASP A 324 7.09 -18.05 -11.59
C ASP A 324 7.42 -19.17 -12.57
N LYS A 325 7.35 -20.44 -12.10
CA LYS A 325 7.50 -21.61 -12.94
C LYS A 325 6.48 -21.61 -14.10
N ARG A 326 5.21 -21.34 -13.80
CA ARG A 326 4.14 -21.35 -14.81
C ARG A 326 4.29 -20.23 -15.82
N LEU A 327 4.53 -18.99 -15.38
CA LEU A 327 4.77 -17.84 -16.27
C LEU A 327 6.00 -18.07 -17.16
N LYS A 328 7.07 -18.65 -16.61
CA LYS A 328 8.28 -19.02 -17.36
C LYS A 328 7.99 -20.09 -18.44
N LEU A 329 7.21 -21.13 -18.10
CA LEU A 329 6.83 -22.18 -19.06
C LEU A 329 5.95 -21.64 -20.19
N ILE A 330 5.04 -20.70 -19.90
CA ILE A 330 4.21 -20.03 -20.91
C ILE A 330 5.06 -19.13 -21.80
N GLY A 331 6.11 -18.50 -21.28
CA GLY A 331 7.07 -17.70 -22.04
C GLY A 331 6.54 -16.37 -22.56
N ASN A 332 5.33 -15.96 -22.16
CA ASN A 332 4.72 -14.70 -22.58
C ASN A 332 5.05 -13.57 -21.60
N LYS A 333 5.88 -12.59 -22.04
CA LYS A 333 6.39 -11.51 -21.20
C LYS A 333 5.32 -10.52 -20.73
N ARG A 334 4.20 -10.39 -21.45
CA ARG A 334 3.09 -9.47 -21.10
C ARG A 334 2.08 -10.11 -20.16
N LEU A 335 2.10 -11.45 -20.05
CA LEU A 335 1.11 -12.16 -19.26
C LEU A 335 1.33 -11.91 -17.78
N GLU A 336 0.25 -11.53 -17.10
CA GLU A 336 0.17 -11.39 -15.66
C GLU A 336 -0.56 -12.58 -15.03
N ALA A 337 -0.32 -12.79 -13.75
CA ALA A 337 -1.02 -13.77 -12.93
C ALA A 337 -1.30 -13.20 -11.54
N ALA A 338 -2.48 -13.51 -11.00
CA ALA A 338 -2.81 -13.24 -9.61
C ALA A 338 -3.31 -14.52 -8.95
N LEU A 339 -2.97 -14.70 -7.66
CA LEU A 339 -3.37 -15.85 -6.86
C LEU A 339 -3.65 -15.39 -5.44
N VAL A 340 -4.78 -15.84 -4.86
CA VAL A 340 -5.07 -15.71 -3.43
C VAL A 340 -5.43 -17.08 -2.89
N ALA A 341 -4.80 -17.45 -1.77
CA ALA A 341 -5.08 -18.67 -1.03
C ALA A 341 -5.63 -18.32 0.36
N VAL A 342 -6.85 -18.77 0.65
CA VAL A 342 -7.56 -18.54 1.91
C VAL A 342 -7.76 -19.86 2.62
N GLU A 343 -7.52 -19.91 3.92
CA GLU A 343 -7.81 -21.03 4.79
C GLU A 343 -9.31 -21.02 5.14
N PRO A 344 -10.10 -22.03 4.73
CA PRO A 344 -11.57 -21.96 4.86
C PRO A 344 -12.07 -21.87 6.31
N GLN A 345 -11.35 -22.48 7.25
CA GLN A 345 -11.77 -22.58 8.65
C GLN A 345 -11.57 -21.29 9.45
N THR A 346 -10.73 -20.35 8.95
CA THR A 346 -10.33 -19.14 9.67
C THR A 346 -10.55 -17.86 8.86
N GLY A 347 -10.74 -17.97 7.54
CA GLY A 347 -10.71 -16.81 6.63
C GLY A 347 -9.30 -16.23 6.40
N HIS A 348 -8.25 -16.83 6.97
CA HIS A 348 -6.89 -16.32 6.89
C HIS A 348 -6.33 -16.37 5.47
N ILE A 349 -5.85 -15.24 4.96
CA ILE A 349 -5.09 -15.18 3.71
C ILE A 349 -3.71 -15.75 3.97
N LYS A 350 -3.44 -16.95 3.45
CA LYS A 350 -2.18 -17.68 3.62
C LYS A 350 -1.14 -17.30 2.55
N ALA A 351 -1.61 -16.91 1.35
CA ALA A 351 -0.74 -16.44 0.28
C ALA A 351 -1.47 -15.45 -0.64
N MET A 352 -0.70 -14.49 -1.20
CA MET A 352 -1.19 -13.51 -2.17
C MET A 352 -0.11 -13.21 -3.21
N ILE A 353 -0.41 -13.43 -4.48
CA ILE A 353 0.36 -12.99 -5.64
C ILE A 353 -0.45 -11.93 -6.35
N GLY A 354 0.01 -10.69 -6.34
CA GLY A 354 -0.70 -9.55 -6.91
C GLY A 354 -0.29 -9.20 -8.35
N GLY A 355 0.66 -9.93 -8.92
CA GLY A 355 1.19 -9.70 -10.26
C GLY A 355 2.57 -10.37 -10.40
N LYS A 356 3.16 -10.24 -11.58
CA LYS A 356 4.43 -10.87 -11.94
C LYS A 356 5.65 -10.20 -11.27
N ASP A 357 5.70 -8.87 -11.29
CA ASP A 357 6.83 -8.10 -10.75
C ASP A 357 6.36 -6.75 -10.20
N TYR A 358 6.43 -6.60 -8.90
CA TYR A 358 6.03 -5.39 -8.18
C TYR A 358 6.86 -4.15 -8.58
N ASN A 359 8.11 -4.33 -9.02
CA ASN A 359 8.95 -3.20 -9.44
C ASN A 359 8.46 -2.55 -10.74
N THR A 360 7.84 -3.36 -11.62
CA THR A 360 7.31 -2.88 -12.89
C THR A 360 5.86 -2.47 -12.80
N ASN A 361 5.08 -3.11 -11.91
CA ASN A 361 3.66 -2.79 -11.71
C ASN A 361 3.28 -2.98 -10.24
N GLN A 362 2.96 -1.88 -9.55
CA GLN A 362 2.56 -1.88 -8.14
C GLN A 362 1.05 -2.07 -7.95
N PHE A 363 0.27 -2.04 -9.03
CA PHE A 363 -1.16 -2.28 -8.97
C PHE A 363 -1.43 -3.76 -8.61
N ASN A 364 -2.05 -3.99 -7.46
CA ASN A 364 -2.30 -5.33 -6.95
C ASN A 364 -3.50 -5.97 -7.66
N LEU A 365 -3.23 -6.82 -8.64
CA LEU A 365 -4.26 -7.50 -9.42
C LEU A 365 -5.12 -8.45 -8.58
N ALA A 366 -4.64 -8.89 -7.42
CA ALA A 366 -5.39 -9.77 -6.53
C ALA A 366 -6.52 -9.06 -5.77
N THR A 367 -6.33 -7.76 -5.45
CA THR A 367 -7.25 -7.01 -4.58
C THR A 367 -7.91 -5.80 -5.25
N GLN A 368 -7.24 -5.19 -6.23
CA GLN A 368 -7.68 -3.93 -6.85
C GLN A 368 -8.28 -4.10 -8.25
N ALA A 369 -7.95 -5.20 -8.96
CA ALA A 369 -8.48 -5.45 -10.30
C ALA A 369 -9.84 -6.12 -10.23
N TYR A 370 -10.82 -5.52 -10.90
CA TYR A 370 -12.14 -6.12 -11.15
C TYR A 370 -12.10 -6.81 -12.52
N ARG A 371 -12.07 -8.15 -12.52
CA ARG A 371 -11.92 -8.96 -13.72
C ARG A 371 -13.12 -9.87 -13.92
N GLN A 372 -13.58 -10.01 -15.18
CA GLN A 372 -14.70 -10.88 -15.53
C GLN A 372 -14.36 -12.32 -15.15
N THR A 373 -15.18 -12.91 -14.25
CA THR A 373 -14.92 -14.24 -13.70
C THR A 373 -15.24 -15.37 -14.66
N GLY A 374 -15.97 -15.04 -15.74
CA GLY A 374 -16.41 -16.05 -16.70
C GLY A 374 -17.18 -17.17 -16.01
N SER A 375 -17.08 -18.36 -16.54
CA SER A 375 -17.81 -19.54 -16.04
C SER A 375 -17.50 -19.95 -14.60
N SER A 376 -16.52 -19.34 -13.90
CA SER A 376 -16.33 -19.61 -12.47
C SER A 376 -17.49 -19.07 -11.62
N PHE A 377 -18.24 -18.07 -12.12
CA PHE A 377 -19.45 -17.56 -11.48
C PHE A 377 -20.60 -18.60 -11.42
N LYS A 378 -20.63 -19.60 -12.32
CA LYS A 378 -21.63 -20.68 -12.31
C LYS A 378 -21.70 -21.45 -10.98
N THR A 379 -20.63 -21.41 -10.19
CA THR A 379 -20.60 -22.00 -8.83
C THR A 379 -21.66 -21.38 -7.92
N PHE A 380 -21.89 -20.08 -8.02
CA PHE A 380 -22.92 -19.38 -7.24
C PHE A 380 -24.33 -19.74 -7.72
N THR A 381 -24.52 -19.87 -9.02
CA THR A 381 -25.78 -20.37 -9.61
C THR A 381 -26.04 -21.81 -9.17
N LEU A 382 -25.03 -22.68 -9.15
CA LEU A 382 -25.15 -24.05 -8.66
C LEU A 382 -25.52 -24.10 -7.17
N ALA A 383 -24.82 -23.34 -6.32
CA ALA A 383 -25.13 -23.27 -4.88
C ALA A 383 -26.56 -22.76 -4.64
N CYS A 384 -26.99 -21.74 -5.39
CA CYS A 384 -28.35 -21.22 -5.36
C CYS A 384 -29.38 -22.27 -5.79
N ALA A 385 -29.11 -23.05 -6.84
CA ALA A 385 -29.97 -24.11 -7.33
C ALA A 385 -30.19 -25.20 -6.24
N ILE A 386 -29.10 -25.70 -5.68
CA ILE A 386 -29.11 -26.73 -4.63
C ILE A 386 -29.84 -26.20 -3.37
N ASN A 387 -29.55 -24.96 -2.96
CA ASN A 387 -30.16 -24.31 -1.80
C ASN A 387 -31.68 -24.14 -1.96
N ASN A 388 -32.16 -23.95 -3.18
CA ASN A 388 -33.59 -23.89 -3.49
C ASN A 388 -34.26 -25.26 -3.69
N GLY A 389 -33.50 -26.35 -3.49
CA GLY A 389 -33.98 -27.73 -3.60
C GLY A 389 -33.94 -28.28 -5.03
N MET A 390 -33.21 -27.69 -5.96
CA MET A 390 -33.00 -28.25 -7.29
C MET A 390 -31.94 -29.35 -7.23
N SER A 391 -32.32 -30.56 -7.63
CA SER A 391 -31.43 -31.72 -7.62
C SER A 391 -30.29 -31.56 -8.63
N PRO A 392 -29.05 -31.95 -8.32
CA PRO A 392 -27.98 -32.06 -9.30
C PRO A 392 -28.32 -32.98 -10.50
N GLN A 393 -29.26 -33.88 -10.32
CA GLN A 393 -29.76 -34.79 -11.38
C GLN A 393 -30.89 -34.18 -12.25
N THR A 394 -31.39 -32.99 -11.90
CA THR A 394 -32.34 -32.24 -12.74
C THR A 394 -31.75 -32.04 -14.13
N ARG A 395 -32.56 -32.37 -15.15
CA ARG A 395 -32.08 -32.31 -16.55
C ARG A 395 -32.38 -30.95 -17.15
N VAL A 396 -31.41 -30.39 -17.87
CA VAL A 396 -31.49 -29.08 -18.54
C VAL A 396 -31.01 -29.23 -19.98
N ASN A 397 -31.63 -28.50 -20.91
CA ASN A 397 -31.22 -28.44 -22.29
C ASN A 397 -29.88 -27.70 -22.47
N CYS A 398 -28.86 -28.42 -22.93
CA CYS A 398 -27.51 -27.88 -23.18
C CYS A 398 -27.14 -27.89 -24.67
N ASN A 399 -28.13 -27.90 -25.54
CA ASN A 399 -27.91 -27.68 -26.98
C ASN A 399 -27.33 -26.28 -27.23
N SER A 400 -26.69 -26.11 -28.38
CA SER A 400 -26.01 -24.87 -28.76
C SER A 400 -26.11 -24.69 -30.29
N PRO A 401 -26.45 -23.50 -30.75
CA PRO A 401 -26.93 -22.33 -29.99
C PRO A 401 -28.38 -22.43 -29.56
N ILE A 402 -28.80 -21.58 -28.60
CA ILE A 402 -30.22 -21.35 -28.24
C ILE A 402 -30.54 -19.86 -28.23
N GLN A 403 -31.77 -19.52 -28.62
CA GLN A 403 -32.30 -18.15 -28.57
C GLN A 403 -32.75 -17.81 -27.14
N ILE A 404 -32.08 -16.90 -26.45
CA ILE A 404 -32.44 -16.45 -25.09
C ILE A 404 -33.48 -15.32 -25.14
N SER A 405 -33.31 -14.39 -26.06
CA SER A 405 -34.26 -13.32 -26.35
C SER A 405 -34.23 -12.98 -27.85
N PRO A 406 -35.13 -12.16 -28.35
CA PRO A 406 -35.13 -11.78 -29.78
C PRO A 406 -33.81 -11.17 -30.26
N LEU A 407 -33.03 -10.59 -29.32
CA LEU A 407 -31.74 -9.92 -29.60
C LEU A 407 -30.52 -10.69 -29.10
N TRP A 408 -30.70 -11.90 -28.51
CA TRP A 408 -29.58 -12.63 -27.92
C TRP A 408 -29.63 -14.13 -28.15
N THR A 409 -28.75 -14.60 -29.00
CA THR A 409 -28.49 -16.02 -29.24
C THR A 409 -27.26 -16.43 -28.45
N LEU A 410 -27.35 -17.49 -27.63
CA LEU A 410 -26.30 -17.96 -26.75
C LEU A 410 -25.74 -19.31 -27.23
N GLY A 411 -24.40 -19.38 -27.34
CA GLY A 411 -23.69 -20.62 -27.65
C GLY A 411 -22.85 -21.12 -26.46
N ASN A 412 -22.63 -22.42 -26.42
CA ASN A 412 -21.59 -23.02 -25.60
C ASN A 412 -20.20 -22.72 -26.20
N PHE A 413 -19.13 -22.89 -25.43
CA PHE A 413 -17.78 -22.72 -25.95
C PHE A 413 -17.54 -23.65 -27.16
N GLY A 414 -17.03 -23.07 -28.24
CA GLY A 414 -16.84 -23.81 -29.50
C GLY A 414 -18.13 -24.33 -30.11
N ASN A 415 -19.28 -23.72 -29.81
CA ASN A 415 -20.62 -24.14 -30.27
C ASN A 415 -20.96 -25.62 -30.02
N GLN A 416 -20.36 -26.22 -28.98
CA GLN A 416 -20.57 -27.62 -28.58
C GLN A 416 -21.99 -27.83 -28.07
N SER A 417 -22.71 -28.79 -28.65
CA SER A 417 -24.06 -29.21 -28.23
C SER A 417 -23.95 -30.48 -27.37
N PHE A 418 -24.52 -30.42 -26.15
CA PHE A 418 -24.44 -31.53 -25.19
C PHE A 418 -25.78 -32.29 -25.01
N GLY A 419 -26.83 -31.86 -25.73
CA GLY A 419 -28.17 -32.43 -25.55
C GLY A 419 -28.77 -32.06 -24.17
N THR A 420 -29.75 -32.84 -23.73
CA THR A 420 -30.38 -32.66 -22.41
C THR A 420 -29.65 -33.56 -21.41
N ILE A 421 -28.88 -32.91 -20.52
CA ILE A 421 -28.01 -33.55 -19.51
C ILE A 421 -28.37 -33.08 -18.09
N SER A 422 -27.84 -33.74 -17.04
CA SER A 422 -28.02 -33.31 -15.68
C SER A 422 -27.26 -32.00 -15.37
N ILE A 423 -27.73 -31.25 -14.38
CA ILE A 423 -27.03 -30.05 -13.91
C ILE A 423 -25.59 -30.36 -13.51
N GLU A 424 -25.35 -31.50 -12.84
CA GLU A 424 -24.02 -31.99 -12.52
C GLU A 424 -23.12 -32.11 -13.75
N GLN A 425 -23.64 -32.77 -14.82
CA GLN A 425 -22.92 -32.92 -16.07
C GLN A 425 -22.74 -31.54 -16.76
N ALA A 426 -23.79 -30.71 -16.78
CA ALA A 426 -23.74 -29.36 -17.37
C ALA A 426 -22.71 -28.47 -16.68
N PHE A 427 -22.54 -28.61 -15.35
CA PHE A 427 -21.50 -27.93 -14.58
C PHE A 427 -20.10 -28.43 -14.94
N ALA A 428 -19.91 -29.74 -15.01
CA ALA A 428 -18.62 -30.36 -15.34
C ALA A 428 -18.10 -29.95 -16.73
N VAL A 429 -18.96 -29.91 -17.74
CA VAL A 429 -18.64 -29.45 -19.11
C VAL A 429 -18.76 -27.94 -19.28
N SER A 430 -19.20 -27.24 -18.22
CA SER A 430 -19.35 -25.77 -18.22
C SER A 430 -20.34 -25.22 -19.25
N SER A 431 -21.50 -25.90 -19.48
CA SER A 431 -22.51 -25.44 -20.41
C SER A 431 -23.01 -24.03 -20.10
N ASN A 432 -22.92 -23.12 -21.10
CA ASN A 432 -23.46 -21.77 -20.99
C ASN A 432 -24.98 -21.81 -21.10
N THR A 433 -25.47 -22.51 -22.11
CA THR A 433 -26.90 -22.60 -22.43
C THR A 433 -27.70 -23.22 -21.28
N GLY A 434 -27.15 -24.26 -20.63
CA GLY A 434 -27.79 -24.87 -19.47
C GLY A 434 -27.82 -23.95 -18.25
N PHE A 435 -26.72 -23.29 -17.94
CA PHE A 435 -26.62 -22.45 -16.70
C PHE A 435 -27.38 -21.14 -16.80
N VAL A 436 -27.52 -20.52 -17.98
CA VAL A 436 -28.42 -19.37 -18.17
C VAL A 436 -29.87 -19.76 -17.90
N GLN A 437 -30.32 -20.91 -18.37
CA GLN A 437 -31.70 -21.39 -18.10
C GLN A 437 -31.89 -21.65 -16.59
N VAL A 438 -30.89 -22.25 -15.92
CA VAL A 438 -30.94 -22.47 -14.45
C VAL A 438 -31.06 -21.14 -13.73
N ALA A 439 -30.21 -20.14 -14.04
CA ALA A 439 -30.23 -18.82 -13.42
C ALA A 439 -31.56 -18.10 -13.63
N GLN A 440 -32.12 -18.11 -14.85
CA GLN A 440 -33.45 -17.53 -15.15
C GLN A 440 -34.57 -18.22 -14.37
N THR A 441 -34.52 -19.55 -14.22
CA THR A 441 -35.51 -20.31 -13.45
C THR A 441 -35.45 -19.99 -11.98
N LEU A 442 -34.26 -19.74 -11.41
CA LEU A 442 -34.07 -19.33 -10.02
C LEU A 442 -34.40 -17.87 -9.77
N GLY A 443 -34.28 -17.03 -10.81
CA GLY A 443 -34.25 -15.59 -10.74
C GLY A 443 -32.83 -15.05 -10.51
N ASN A 444 -32.37 -14.20 -11.43
CA ASN A 444 -31.00 -13.69 -11.42
C ASN A 444 -30.64 -12.93 -10.11
N ASN A 445 -31.60 -12.21 -9.48
CA ASN A 445 -31.40 -11.57 -8.19
C ASN A 445 -31.04 -12.59 -7.09
N ASN A 446 -31.72 -13.75 -7.04
CA ASN A 446 -31.43 -14.78 -6.04
C ASN A 446 -30.02 -15.37 -6.23
N VAL A 447 -29.52 -15.39 -7.47
CA VAL A 447 -28.15 -15.83 -7.76
C VAL A 447 -27.14 -14.76 -7.35
N ALA A 448 -27.45 -13.47 -7.55
CA ALA A 448 -26.63 -12.35 -7.06
C ALA A 448 -26.54 -12.37 -5.53
N ASP A 449 -27.69 -12.50 -4.85
CA ASP A 449 -27.77 -12.58 -3.39
C ASP A 449 -26.97 -13.78 -2.85
N MET A 450 -27.04 -14.93 -3.54
CA MET A 450 -26.21 -16.10 -3.17
C MET A 450 -24.72 -15.82 -3.29
N ALA A 451 -24.28 -15.13 -4.36
CA ALA A 451 -22.87 -14.74 -4.52
C ALA A 451 -22.43 -13.77 -3.43
N HIS A 452 -23.27 -12.77 -3.10
CA HIS A 452 -23.00 -11.85 -1.99
C HIS A 452 -22.93 -12.55 -0.63
N ASN A 453 -23.88 -13.41 -0.32
CA ASN A 453 -23.90 -14.18 0.92
C ASN A 453 -22.66 -15.08 1.07
N LEU A 454 -22.11 -15.56 -0.02
CA LEU A 454 -20.90 -16.40 -0.01
C LEU A 454 -19.60 -15.59 0.13
N GLY A 455 -19.60 -14.24 -0.10
CA GLY A 455 -18.43 -13.39 0.08
C GLY A 455 -18.02 -12.56 -1.16
N VAL A 456 -18.88 -12.43 -2.18
CA VAL A 456 -18.63 -11.50 -3.29
C VAL A 456 -19.18 -10.12 -2.91
N HIS A 457 -18.31 -9.15 -2.72
CA HIS A 457 -18.69 -7.77 -2.35
C HIS A 457 -18.76 -6.83 -3.56
N ALA A 458 -18.28 -7.27 -4.72
CA ALA A 458 -18.35 -6.51 -5.97
C ALA A 458 -19.82 -6.30 -6.37
N LYS A 459 -20.11 -5.16 -7.00
CA LYS A 459 -21.45 -4.90 -7.56
C LYS A 459 -21.75 -5.95 -8.65
N LEU A 460 -22.90 -6.58 -8.54
CA LEU A 460 -23.41 -7.55 -9.50
C LEU A 460 -24.71 -7.03 -10.11
N ASP A 461 -24.78 -7.01 -11.43
CA ASP A 461 -25.99 -6.64 -12.16
C ASP A 461 -26.75 -7.92 -12.58
N ALA A 462 -28.00 -8.07 -12.13
CA ALA A 462 -28.81 -9.28 -12.28
C ALA A 462 -29.35 -9.50 -13.73
N TYR A 463 -28.49 -9.37 -14.72
CA TYR A 463 -28.83 -9.69 -16.12
C TYR A 463 -28.81 -11.20 -16.37
N ASP A 464 -29.45 -11.64 -17.46
CA ASP A 464 -29.44 -13.06 -17.88
C ASP A 464 -28.04 -13.62 -18.12
N SER A 465 -27.09 -12.75 -18.50
CA SER A 465 -25.69 -13.12 -18.71
C SER A 465 -24.85 -13.20 -17.41
N MET A 466 -25.38 -12.78 -16.25
CA MET A 466 -24.62 -12.72 -15.00
C MET A 466 -24.00 -14.07 -14.61
N THR A 467 -24.73 -15.17 -14.77
CA THR A 467 -24.22 -16.55 -14.49
C THR A 467 -22.99 -16.92 -15.33
N LEU A 468 -22.74 -16.20 -16.43
CA LEU A 468 -21.55 -16.35 -17.26
C LEU A 468 -20.35 -15.54 -16.74
N GLY A 469 -20.51 -14.77 -15.64
CA GLY A 469 -19.47 -14.01 -14.99
C GLY A 469 -19.03 -12.79 -15.78
N VAL A 470 -19.99 -12.00 -16.27
CA VAL A 470 -19.74 -10.77 -17.04
C VAL A 470 -19.31 -9.61 -16.14
N ASP A 471 -19.70 -9.62 -14.86
CA ASP A 471 -19.31 -8.61 -13.89
C ASP A 471 -17.88 -8.87 -13.38
N GLY A 472 -17.16 -7.78 -13.13
CA GLY A 472 -15.79 -7.83 -12.62
C GLY A 472 -15.77 -8.11 -11.12
N VAL A 473 -15.00 -9.12 -10.69
CA VAL A 473 -14.82 -9.48 -9.28
C VAL A 473 -13.32 -9.60 -8.98
N PRO A 474 -12.82 -9.02 -7.86
CA PRO A 474 -11.44 -9.21 -7.43
C PRO A 474 -11.12 -10.66 -7.08
N VAL A 475 -9.87 -11.08 -7.32
CA VAL A 475 -9.42 -12.47 -7.07
C VAL A 475 -9.61 -12.87 -5.60
N ILE A 476 -9.37 -11.94 -4.67
CA ILE A 476 -9.55 -12.17 -3.23
C ILE A 476 -10.99 -12.56 -2.89
N GLN A 477 -11.99 -11.90 -3.48
CA GLN A 477 -13.40 -12.18 -3.21
C GLN A 477 -13.84 -13.54 -3.79
N MET A 478 -13.27 -13.94 -4.92
CA MET A 478 -13.49 -15.28 -5.45
C MET A 478 -12.88 -16.36 -4.55
N ALA A 479 -11.68 -16.11 -3.98
CA ALA A 479 -11.08 -17.03 -3.01
C ALA A 479 -11.89 -17.13 -1.72
N GLU A 480 -12.42 -16.01 -1.23
CA GLU A 480 -13.28 -15.92 -0.05
C GLU A 480 -14.61 -16.67 -0.25
N ALA A 481 -15.30 -16.39 -1.36
CA ALA A 481 -16.59 -17.02 -1.63
C ALA A 481 -16.47 -18.56 -1.80
N TYR A 482 -15.39 -19.03 -2.41
CA TYR A 482 -15.12 -20.46 -2.50
C TYR A 482 -14.66 -21.06 -1.17
N ALA A 483 -14.00 -20.28 -0.29
CA ALA A 483 -13.65 -20.70 1.07
C ALA A 483 -14.91 -20.94 1.90
N THR A 484 -15.94 -20.11 1.76
CA THR A 484 -17.25 -20.31 2.40
C THR A 484 -17.87 -21.66 2.05
N ILE A 485 -17.82 -22.07 0.78
CA ILE A 485 -18.30 -23.39 0.33
C ILE A 485 -17.46 -24.49 0.96
N ALA A 486 -16.12 -24.37 0.95
CA ALA A 486 -15.20 -25.35 1.53
C ALA A 486 -15.34 -25.48 3.05
N ALA A 487 -15.75 -24.40 3.74
CA ALA A 487 -16.03 -24.36 5.17
C ALA A 487 -17.41 -24.93 5.57
N GLY A 488 -18.11 -25.63 4.65
CA GLY A 488 -19.44 -26.14 4.93
C GLY A 488 -20.52 -25.06 5.00
N GLY A 489 -20.35 -23.99 4.25
CA GLY A 489 -21.28 -22.86 4.16
C GLY A 489 -21.15 -21.84 5.29
N GLN A 490 -20.10 -21.91 6.08
CA GLN A 490 -19.75 -20.89 7.06
C GLN A 490 -18.92 -19.79 6.40
N HIS A 491 -19.52 -18.62 6.22
CA HIS A 491 -18.83 -17.47 5.69
C HIS A 491 -17.95 -16.79 6.75
N ARG A 492 -16.75 -16.42 6.34
CA ARG A 492 -15.79 -15.56 7.03
C ARG A 492 -15.17 -14.64 6.00
N ASP A 493 -15.02 -13.37 6.36
CA ASP A 493 -14.26 -12.43 5.54
C ASP A 493 -12.82 -12.92 5.37
N ALA A 494 -12.22 -12.61 4.23
CA ALA A 494 -10.80 -12.90 4.00
C ALA A 494 -9.93 -11.94 4.83
N ILE A 495 -9.24 -12.46 5.83
CA ILE A 495 -8.52 -11.70 6.85
C ILE A 495 -7.03 -11.67 6.55
N ALA A 496 -6.45 -10.47 6.56
CA ALA A 496 -5.00 -10.27 6.41
C ALA A 496 -4.30 -9.91 7.74
N ILE A 497 -5.02 -9.29 8.69
CA ILE A 497 -4.47 -8.81 9.97
C ILE A 497 -5.20 -9.49 11.11
N THR A 498 -4.46 -10.14 12.01
CA THR A 498 -5.01 -10.78 13.21
C THR A 498 -4.94 -9.87 14.42
N LYS A 499 -3.86 -9.06 14.56
CA LYS A 499 -3.63 -8.20 15.72
C LYS A 499 -2.79 -6.99 15.34
N ILE A 500 -3.05 -5.87 16.00
CA ILE A 500 -2.19 -4.68 15.96
C ILE A 500 -1.90 -4.26 17.40
N GLU A 501 -0.64 -4.05 17.71
CA GLU A 501 -0.18 -3.46 18.98
C GLU A 501 0.43 -2.09 18.73
N ASP A 502 0.33 -1.21 19.73
CA ASP A 502 1.08 0.05 19.75
C ASP A 502 2.56 -0.20 20.13
N ARG A 503 3.38 0.86 20.11
CA ARG A 503 4.79 0.80 20.52
C ARG A 503 5.00 0.26 21.94
N ASN A 504 4.03 0.45 22.83
CA ASN A 504 4.09 0.05 24.23
C ASN A 504 3.64 -1.40 24.45
N GLY A 505 3.17 -2.07 23.40
CA GLY A 505 2.66 -3.44 23.45
C GLY A 505 1.18 -3.53 23.84
N ASN A 506 0.45 -2.38 23.87
CA ASN A 506 -0.99 -2.41 24.08
C ASN A 506 -1.70 -2.85 22.78
N THR A 507 -2.67 -3.73 22.93
CA THR A 507 -3.50 -4.16 21.79
C THR A 507 -4.42 -3.04 21.34
N VAL A 508 -4.24 -2.58 20.08
CA VAL A 508 -5.06 -1.57 19.42
C VAL A 508 -6.19 -2.21 18.63
N TYR A 509 -5.89 -3.34 18.00
CA TYR A 509 -6.84 -4.13 17.23
C TYR A 509 -6.56 -5.61 17.45
N GLU A 510 -7.61 -6.41 17.56
CA GLU A 510 -7.56 -7.87 17.57
C GLU A 510 -8.78 -8.42 16.83
N HIS A 511 -8.51 -9.23 15.81
CA HIS A 511 -9.57 -9.87 15.04
C HIS A 511 -10.34 -10.85 15.92
N LYS A 512 -11.66 -10.78 15.84
CA LYS A 512 -12.57 -11.77 16.50
C LYS A 512 -13.28 -12.56 15.43
N ASP A 513 -13.03 -13.86 15.40
CA ASP A 513 -13.74 -14.76 14.47
C ASP A 513 -15.26 -14.72 14.74
N ALA A 514 -16.02 -14.40 13.70
CA ALA A 514 -17.47 -14.28 13.75
C ALA A 514 -18.12 -14.92 12.53
N PRO A 515 -18.01 -16.25 12.38
CA PRO A 515 -18.56 -16.96 11.23
C PRO A 515 -20.08 -16.85 11.15
N SER A 516 -20.61 -16.72 9.94
CA SER A 516 -22.04 -16.77 9.66
C SER A 516 -22.41 -17.95 8.77
N GLN A 517 -23.41 -18.75 9.15
CA GLN A 517 -23.90 -19.85 8.34
C GLN A 517 -24.82 -19.31 7.23
N VAL A 518 -24.34 -19.26 5.99
CA VAL A 518 -25.06 -18.65 4.85
C VAL A 518 -25.75 -19.67 3.95
N ILE A 519 -25.23 -20.89 3.87
CA ILE A 519 -25.89 -22.07 3.31
C ILE A 519 -25.70 -23.25 4.25
N SER A 520 -26.60 -24.23 4.25
CA SER A 520 -26.46 -25.37 5.15
C SER A 520 -25.23 -26.24 4.79
N PRO A 521 -24.66 -26.98 5.74
CA PRO A 521 -23.55 -27.90 5.46
C PRO A 521 -23.87 -28.91 4.36
N GLU A 522 -25.12 -29.37 4.28
CA GLU A 522 -25.58 -30.31 3.26
C GLU A 522 -25.57 -29.67 1.87
N VAL A 523 -26.01 -28.40 1.76
CA VAL A 523 -25.98 -27.62 0.50
C VAL A 523 -24.55 -27.39 0.06
N ALA A 524 -23.68 -27.00 0.97
CA ALA A 524 -22.25 -26.81 0.71
C ALA A 524 -21.61 -28.13 0.23
N ARG A 525 -21.86 -29.26 0.91
CA ARG A 525 -21.32 -30.55 0.53
C ARG A 525 -21.83 -31.03 -0.83
N ALA A 526 -23.13 -30.90 -1.10
CA ALA A 526 -23.70 -31.25 -2.41
C ALA A 526 -23.12 -30.37 -3.54
N THR A 527 -22.89 -29.07 -3.26
CA THR A 527 -22.20 -28.18 -4.18
C THR A 527 -20.77 -28.64 -4.47
N ILE A 528 -20.00 -29.00 -3.41
CA ILE A 528 -18.63 -29.52 -3.55
C ILE A 528 -18.63 -30.81 -4.38
N ASP A 529 -19.57 -31.75 -4.13
CA ASP A 529 -19.62 -33.04 -4.82
C ASP A 529 -19.86 -32.86 -6.32
N VAL A 530 -20.72 -31.90 -6.73
CA VAL A 530 -20.88 -31.51 -8.14
C VAL A 530 -19.59 -30.87 -8.69
N MET A 531 -18.97 -29.96 -7.94
CA MET A 531 -17.72 -29.27 -8.33
C MET A 531 -16.56 -30.27 -8.54
N LYS A 532 -16.52 -31.39 -7.83
CA LYS A 532 -15.54 -32.48 -8.05
C LYS A 532 -15.58 -33.00 -9.49
N GLY A 533 -16.75 -32.98 -10.16
CA GLY A 533 -16.94 -33.41 -11.54
C GLY A 533 -16.07 -32.63 -12.55
N VAL A 534 -15.81 -31.35 -12.28
CA VAL A 534 -14.94 -30.50 -13.13
C VAL A 534 -13.52 -31.03 -13.19
N CYS A 535 -13.03 -31.62 -12.09
CA CYS A 535 -11.67 -32.15 -11.96
C CYS A 535 -11.53 -33.61 -12.39
N LYS A 536 -12.65 -34.31 -12.68
CA LYS A 536 -12.67 -35.72 -13.15
C LYS A 536 -12.57 -35.80 -14.69
N ALA A 537 -12.40 -37.02 -15.19
CA ALA A 537 -12.43 -37.29 -16.64
C ALA A 537 -13.70 -36.74 -17.28
N GLY A 538 -13.57 -36.02 -18.40
CA GLY A 538 -14.65 -35.31 -19.07
C GLY A 538 -14.95 -33.90 -18.53
N GLY A 539 -14.40 -33.50 -17.39
CA GLY A 539 -14.52 -32.15 -16.86
C GLY A 539 -13.47 -31.20 -17.42
N THR A 540 -13.75 -29.89 -17.31
CA THR A 540 -12.89 -28.84 -17.89
C THR A 540 -11.51 -28.69 -17.23
N ALA A 541 -11.28 -29.30 -16.05
CA ALA A 541 -9.99 -29.34 -15.34
C ALA A 541 -9.51 -30.78 -15.09
N SER A 542 -9.86 -31.73 -15.98
CA SER A 542 -9.54 -33.17 -15.88
C SER A 542 -8.05 -33.48 -15.72
N GLN A 543 -7.14 -32.57 -16.12
CA GLN A 543 -5.70 -32.70 -15.91
C GLN A 543 -5.30 -32.84 -14.42
N LEU A 544 -6.08 -32.28 -13.50
CA LEU A 544 -5.80 -32.36 -12.07
C LEU A 544 -5.90 -33.79 -11.51
N ALA A 545 -6.77 -34.62 -12.10
CA ALA A 545 -6.82 -36.06 -11.81
C ALA A 545 -5.83 -36.89 -12.63
N GLY A 546 -5.39 -36.35 -13.79
CA GLY A 546 -4.51 -37.03 -14.74
C GLY A 546 -3.04 -36.62 -14.62
N SER A 547 -2.58 -35.72 -15.48
CA SER A 547 -1.16 -35.39 -15.65
C SER A 547 -0.54 -34.64 -14.45
N VAL A 548 -1.32 -33.85 -13.70
CA VAL A 548 -0.84 -33.07 -12.54
C VAL A 548 -0.91 -33.89 -11.23
N ARG A 549 -1.84 -34.80 -11.12
CA ARG A 549 -2.05 -35.77 -10.03
C ARG A 549 -1.92 -35.17 -8.62
N ILE A 550 -2.98 -34.55 -8.15
CA ILE A 550 -3.08 -34.03 -6.77
C ILE A 550 -3.53 -35.18 -5.84
N LYS A 551 -2.90 -35.27 -4.65
CA LYS A 551 -3.28 -36.27 -3.62
C LYS A 551 -4.49 -35.84 -2.80
N GLN A 552 -4.66 -34.55 -2.58
CA GLN A 552 -5.75 -33.99 -1.79
C GLN A 552 -7.08 -34.09 -2.54
N PRO A 553 -8.22 -34.28 -1.85
CA PRO A 553 -9.54 -34.06 -2.44
C PRO A 553 -9.66 -32.64 -2.98
N ILE A 554 -10.08 -32.52 -4.23
CA ILE A 554 -10.21 -31.24 -4.90
C ILE A 554 -11.58 -31.08 -5.54
N ALA A 555 -12.06 -29.84 -5.52
CA ALA A 555 -13.24 -29.42 -6.27
C ALA A 555 -12.97 -28.03 -6.84
N GLY A 556 -13.64 -27.62 -7.90
CA GLY A 556 -13.36 -26.29 -8.45
C GLY A 556 -14.15 -25.98 -9.72
N LYS A 557 -13.83 -24.81 -10.31
CA LYS A 557 -14.46 -24.36 -11.56
C LYS A 557 -13.48 -23.56 -12.39
N THR A 558 -13.43 -23.82 -13.67
CA THR A 558 -12.73 -23.00 -14.69
C THR A 558 -13.58 -21.79 -15.05
N GLY A 559 -12.92 -20.66 -15.30
CA GLY A 559 -13.53 -19.44 -15.84
C GLY A 559 -12.79 -18.96 -17.07
N THR A 560 -13.55 -18.52 -18.08
CA THR A 560 -13.03 -17.88 -19.29
C THR A 560 -13.98 -16.78 -19.65
N SER A 561 -13.50 -15.55 -19.72
CA SER A 561 -14.30 -14.41 -20.21
C SER A 561 -14.35 -14.41 -21.74
N GLN A 562 -15.18 -13.54 -22.28
CA GLN A 562 -15.31 -13.38 -23.73
C GLN A 562 -13.95 -13.14 -24.38
N GLU A 563 -13.72 -13.77 -25.52
CA GLU A 563 -12.46 -13.71 -26.28
C GLU A 563 -11.21 -14.19 -25.51
N CYS A 564 -11.40 -14.94 -24.42
CA CYS A 564 -10.30 -15.41 -23.57
C CYS A 564 -9.40 -14.28 -23.01
N ARG A 565 -10.00 -13.16 -22.58
CA ARG A 565 -9.27 -12.03 -21.97
C ARG A 565 -8.87 -12.33 -20.52
N ASP A 566 -9.74 -13.05 -19.80
CA ASP A 566 -9.54 -13.47 -18.41
C ASP A 566 -9.65 -14.99 -18.32
N LEU A 567 -8.65 -15.61 -17.69
CA LEU A 567 -8.57 -17.06 -17.56
C LEU A 567 -8.47 -17.39 -16.07
N TRP A 568 -9.49 -18.11 -15.57
CA TRP A 568 -9.62 -18.39 -14.15
C TRP A 568 -9.61 -19.88 -13.83
N PHE A 569 -9.14 -20.18 -12.64
CA PHE A 569 -9.48 -21.41 -11.93
C PHE A 569 -9.68 -21.06 -10.45
N CYS A 570 -10.88 -21.31 -9.95
CA CYS A 570 -11.18 -21.26 -8.53
C CYS A 570 -11.33 -22.69 -8.03
N GLY A 571 -10.39 -23.12 -7.20
CA GLY A 571 -10.32 -24.50 -6.70
C GLY A 571 -10.23 -24.53 -5.19
N ILE A 572 -10.81 -25.57 -4.61
CA ILE A 572 -10.84 -25.81 -3.17
C ILE A 572 -10.29 -27.19 -2.82
N THR A 573 -9.61 -27.23 -1.69
CA THR A 573 -9.32 -28.43 -0.90
C THR A 573 -9.96 -28.23 0.48
N PRO A 574 -9.98 -29.24 1.36
CA PRO A 574 -10.42 -29.04 2.75
C PRO A 574 -9.64 -27.95 3.51
N ASN A 575 -8.38 -27.71 3.13
CA ASN A 575 -7.46 -26.82 3.83
C ASN A 575 -7.23 -25.46 3.16
N LEU A 576 -7.45 -25.36 1.85
CA LEU A 576 -7.21 -24.10 1.11
C LEU A 576 -8.28 -23.89 0.04
N SER A 577 -8.78 -22.66 -0.04
CA SER A 577 -9.51 -22.11 -1.17
C SER A 577 -8.55 -21.23 -1.97
N VAL A 578 -8.42 -21.47 -3.26
CA VAL A 578 -7.45 -20.80 -4.12
C VAL A 578 -8.13 -20.28 -5.37
N ALA A 579 -8.14 -18.96 -5.54
CA ALA A 579 -8.54 -18.32 -6.79
C ALA A 579 -7.31 -17.88 -7.57
N ILE A 580 -7.25 -18.24 -8.83
CA ILE A 580 -6.17 -17.92 -9.77
C ILE A 580 -6.73 -17.24 -11.01
N TRP A 581 -6.09 -16.15 -11.39
CA TRP A 581 -6.38 -15.41 -12.61
C TRP A 581 -5.13 -15.24 -13.47
N PHE A 582 -5.32 -15.31 -14.78
CA PHE A 582 -4.34 -14.93 -15.80
C PHE A 582 -4.98 -13.99 -16.82
N GLY A 583 -4.25 -12.94 -17.19
CA GLY A 583 -4.70 -11.99 -18.20
C GLY A 583 -3.63 -10.97 -18.55
N TYR A 584 -3.98 -10.03 -19.39
CA TYR A 584 -3.19 -8.82 -19.62
C TYR A 584 -3.82 -7.64 -18.89
N ILE A 585 -3.01 -6.64 -18.60
CA ILE A 585 -3.49 -5.39 -17.98
C ILE A 585 -4.51 -4.71 -18.91
N GLU A 586 -4.27 -4.76 -20.23
CA GLU A 586 -5.04 -4.07 -21.25
C GLU A 586 -6.32 -4.81 -21.68
N GLU A 587 -6.69 -5.89 -21.00
CA GLU A 587 -7.93 -6.67 -21.28
C GLU A 587 -8.10 -7.13 -22.72
N VAL A 588 -7.03 -7.56 -23.33
CA VAL A 588 -7.04 -8.15 -24.68
C VAL A 588 -6.93 -9.68 -24.61
N PRO A 589 -7.28 -10.41 -25.69
CA PRO A 589 -7.23 -11.87 -25.71
C PRO A 589 -5.87 -12.44 -25.36
N VAL A 590 -5.82 -13.32 -24.35
CA VAL A 590 -4.60 -13.99 -23.89
C VAL A 590 -4.08 -14.94 -24.96
N ARG A 591 -2.75 -14.91 -25.21
CA ARG A 591 -2.06 -15.78 -26.14
C ARG A 591 -1.08 -16.70 -25.43
N VAL A 592 -1.17 -18.01 -25.71
CA VAL A 592 -0.28 -19.04 -25.17
C VAL A 592 0.16 -19.97 -26.31
N GLY A 593 1.47 -20.10 -26.53
CA GLY A 593 2.01 -20.97 -27.59
C GLY A 593 1.54 -20.63 -28.99
N GLY A 594 1.26 -19.35 -29.28
CA GLY A 594 0.77 -18.88 -30.60
C GLY A 594 -0.75 -18.95 -30.79
N GLY A 595 -1.48 -19.69 -29.93
CA GLY A 595 -2.94 -19.78 -29.93
C GLY A 595 -3.60 -18.95 -28.83
N LEU A 596 -4.91 -19.05 -28.67
CA LEU A 596 -5.64 -18.51 -27.56
C LEU A 596 -5.25 -19.24 -26.26
N GLY A 597 -5.13 -18.49 -25.17
CA GLY A 597 -4.96 -19.03 -23.83
C GLY A 597 -6.27 -19.59 -23.28
N HIS A 598 -6.15 -20.62 -22.47
CA HIS A 598 -7.28 -21.26 -21.80
C HIS A 598 -6.91 -21.64 -20.37
N PRO A 599 -7.88 -21.82 -19.47
CA PRO A 599 -7.60 -22.25 -18.10
C PRO A 599 -6.76 -23.55 -18.04
N TYR A 600 -6.99 -24.49 -18.95
CA TYR A 600 -6.28 -25.78 -18.96
C TYR A 600 -4.77 -25.66 -19.27
N ASN A 601 -4.30 -24.59 -19.89
CA ASN A 601 -2.88 -24.35 -20.14
C ASN A 601 -2.28 -23.21 -19.29
N THR A 602 -3.06 -22.59 -18.41
CA THR A 602 -2.67 -21.49 -17.51
C THR A 602 -3.02 -21.77 -16.05
N ALA A 603 -4.23 -21.42 -15.61
CA ALA A 603 -4.65 -21.41 -14.22
C ALA A 603 -4.79 -22.82 -13.60
N VAL A 604 -5.31 -23.80 -14.35
CA VAL A 604 -5.49 -25.18 -13.85
C VAL A 604 -4.14 -25.84 -13.51
N PRO A 605 -3.12 -25.85 -14.38
CA PRO A 605 -1.83 -26.41 -14.02
C PRO A 605 -1.12 -25.61 -12.89
N LEU A 606 -1.32 -24.28 -12.80
CA LEU A 606 -0.77 -23.50 -11.69
C LEU A 606 -1.37 -23.94 -10.36
N PHE A 607 -2.71 -24.13 -10.31
CA PHE A 607 -3.37 -24.65 -9.11
C PHE A 607 -2.78 -26.01 -8.69
N GLY A 608 -2.61 -26.92 -9.63
CA GLY A 608 -2.04 -28.24 -9.36
C GLY A 608 -0.60 -28.19 -8.86
N ASP A 609 0.25 -27.40 -9.52
CA ASP A 609 1.65 -27.18 -9.08
C ASP A 609 1.68 -26.59 -7.65
N PHE A 610 0.84 -25.58 -7.38
CA PHE A 610 0.80 -24.92 -6.07
C PHE A 610 0.28 -25.86 -4.97
N ILE A 611 -0.84 -26.56 -5.17
CA ILE A 611 -1.39 -27.46 -4.17
C ILE A 611 -0.43 -28.62 -3.86
N ASN A 612 0.23 -29.17 -4.86
CA ASN A 612 1.25 -30.22 -4.64
C ASN A 612 2.45 -29.70 -3.85
N LEU A 613 2.89 -28.46 -4.06
CA LEU A 613 3.96 -27.84 -3.27
C LEU A 613 3.47 -27.48 -1.86
N ALA A 614 2.28 -26.92 -1.72
CA ALA A 614 1.77 -26.41 -0.45
C ALA A 614 1.31 -27.51 0.50
N LEU A 615 0.63 -28.53 -0.03
CA LEU A 615 -0.04 -29.57 0.75
C LEU A 615 0.47 -30.99 0.42
N GLY A 616 1.54 -31.15 -0.40
CA GLY A 616 2.02 -32.48 -0.83
C GLY A 616 2.50 -33.37 0.31
N ASP A 617 3.05 -32.76 1.37
CA ASP A 617 3.54 -33.43 2.58
C ASP A 617 2.51 -33.46 3.72
N ALA A 618 1.38 -32.75 3.55
CA ALA A 618 0.29 -32.77 4.52
C ALA A 618 -0.49 -34.09 4.44
N GLY A 619 -1.07 -34.50 5.55
CA GLY A 619 -2.02 -35.61 5.58
C GLY A 619 -3.22 -35.35 4.65
N VAL A 620 -3.76 -36.37 4.03
CA VAL A 620 -4.98 -36.25 3.22
C VAL A 620 -6.17 -36.03 4.16
N ALA A 621 -6.80 -34.88 4.11
CA ALA A 621 -8.05 -34.55 4.77
C ALA A 621 -9.20 -34.67 3.76
N ASP A 622 -10.41 -35.00 4.18
CA ASP A 622 -11.60 -34.87 3.33
C ASP A 622 -12.42 -33.64 3.73
N PHE A 623 -13.29 -33.23 2.82
CA PHE A 623 -14.25 -32.18 3.12
C PHE A 623 -15.17 -32.62 4.29
N PRO A 624 -15.68 -31.66 5.09
CA PRO A 624 -16.50 -31.98 6.25
C PRO A 624 -17.65 -32.95 5.92
N ASP A 625 -17.80 -34.00 6.70
CA ASP A 625 -18.95 -34.91 6.59
C ASP A 625 -20.22 -34.21 7.08
N VAL A 626 -21.33 -34.56 6.42
CA VAL A 626 -22.65 -34.05 6.77
C VAL A 626 -23.58 -35.22 7.13
N THR A 627 -24.39 -34.99 8.15
CA THR A 627 -25.34 -36.02 8.65
C THR A 627 -26.76 -35.79 8.14
N GLY A 628 -27.05 -34.58 7.70
CA GLY A 628 -28.35 -34.20 7.15
C GLY A 628 -28.51 -34.58 5.68
N THR A 629 -29.75 -34.52 5.19
CA THR A 629 -30.10 -34.77 3.81
C THR A 629 -30.85 -33.54 3.24
N ILE A 630 -30.66 -33.28 1.97
CA ILE A 630 -31.43 -32.23 1.26
C ILE A 630 -32.72 -32.84 0.75
N ASN A 631 -33.84 -32.20 1.05
CA ASN A 631 -35.12 -32.55 0.43
C ASN A 631 -35.21 -31.87 -0.94
N PHE A 632 -34.70 -32.56 -1.96
CA PHE A 632 -34.83 -32.08 -3.33
C PHE A 632 -36.27 -32.11 -3.80
N LYS A 633 -36.69 -31.04 -4.48
CA LYS A 633 -37.98 -30.99 -5.14
C LYS A 633 -38.02 -31.95 -6.34
N PRO A 634 -39.18 -32.50 -6.69
CA PRO A 634 -39.31 -33.31 -7.89
C PRO A 634 -38.80 -32.60 -9.15
N ASN A 635 -38.23 -33.32 -10.10
CA ASN A 635 -37.61 -32.71 -11.30
C ASN A 635 -38.61 -31.97 -12.15
N ASP A 636 -39.90 -32.37 -12.18
CA ASP A 636 -41.01 -31.72 -12.86
C ASP A 636 -41.48 -30.41 -12.17
N SER A 637 -41.00 -30.12 -10.98
CA SER A 637 -41.21 -28.83 -10.33
C SER A 637 -40.46 -27.68 -11.02
N TRP A 638 -39.52 -27.98 -11.88
CA TRP A 638 -38.66 -27.00 -12.55
C TRP A 638 -39.00 -26.89 -14.04
N THR A 639 -39.44 -25.71 -14.46
CA THR A 639 -39.73 -25.41 -15.86
C THR A 639 -38.62 -24.51 -16.42
N PHE A 640 -37.90 -25.04 -17.41
CA PHE A 640 -36.93 -24.28 -18.15
C PHE A 640 -37.57 -23.64 -19.39
N LYS A 641 -37.21 -22.40 -19.68
CA LYS A 641 -37.86 -21.58 -20.74
C LYS A 641 -37.66 -22.12 -22.14
N PHE A 642 -36.56 -22.84 -22.39
CA PHE A 642 -36.17 -23.27 -23.73
C PHE A 642 -36.14 -24.80 -23.86
N THR A 643 -36.78 -25.31 -24.91
CA THR A 643 -36.84 -26.73 -25.27
C THR A 643 -35.90 -27.00 -26.45
N SER A 644 -35.64 -28.30 -26.75
CA SER A 644 -34.84 -28.66 -27.92
C SER A 644 -35.47 -28.28 -29.28
N ALA A 645 -36.77 -28.04 -29.32
CA ALA A 645 -37.48 -27.58 -30.55
C ALA A 645 -37.14 -26.09 -30.83
N ASP A 646 -36.97 -25.29 -29.80
CA ASP A 646 -36.63 -23.86 -29.94
C ASP A 646 -35.22 -23.65 -30.49
N ALA A 647 -34.29 -24.59 -30.21
CA ALA A 647 -32.93 -24.54 -30.73
C ALA A 647 -32.83 -24.75 -32.28
N ASN A 648 -33.74 -25.53 -32.85
CA ASN A 648 -33.75 -25.77 -34.28
C ASN A 648 -34.36 -24.62 -35.08
N THR A 649 -35.31 -23.87 -34.51
CA THR A 649 -35.96 -22.72 -35.15
C THR A 649 -35.00 -21.51 -35.23
N ALA A 650 -34.16 -21.30 -34.19
CA ALA A 650 -33.18 -20.22 -34.17
C ALA A 650 -32.07 -20.37 -35.26
N GLN A 651 -31.76 -21.61 -35.66
CA GLN A 651 -30.72 -21.87 -36.64
C GLN A 651 -31.16 -21.56 -38.09
N THR A 652 -32.49 -21.63 -38.35
CA THR A 652 -33.08 -21.31 -39.68
C THR A 652 -33.24 -19.79 -39.86
N ASP A 653 -33.67 -19.10 -38.84
CA ASP A 653 -33.92 -17.64 -38.93
C ASP A 653 -32.61 -16.81 -39.00
N THR A 654 -31.51 -17.32 -38.40
CA THR A 654 -30.20 -16.63 -38.44
C THR A 654 -29.51 -16.75 -39.80
N LEU A 655 -29.77 -17.82 -40.57
CA LEU A 655 -29.24 -17.99 -41.91
C LEU A 655 -29.99 -17.12 -42.94
N GLU A 656 -31.31 -16.97 -42.79
CA GLU A 656 -32.11 -16.11 -43.70
C GLU A 656 -31.85 -14.61 -43.48
N THR A 657 -31.54 -14.17 -42.22
CA THR A 657 -31.22 -12.76 -41.93
C THR A 657 -29.82 -12.37 -42.39
N LEU A 658 -28.84 -13.30 -42.38
CA LEU A 658 -27.49 -13.02 -42.87
C LEU A 658 -27.40 -12.98 -44.40
N GLU A 659 -28.24 -13.80 -45.13
CA GLU A 659 -28.28 -13.74 -46.58
C GLU A 659 -29.00 -12.48 -47.12
N THR A 660 -29.89 -11.85 -46.32
CA THR A 660 -30.59 -10.61 -46.73
C THR A 660 -29.77 -9.34 -46.43
N GLU A 661 -28.82 -9.35 -45.49
CA GLU A 661 -27.96 -8.19 -45.21
C GLU A 661 -26.72 -8.12 -46.13
N GLU A 662 -26.21 -9.27 -46.68
CA GLU A 662 -25.10 -9.27 -47.64
C GLU A 662 -25.50 -8.81 -49.06
N THR A 663 -26.80 -8.68 -49.36
CA THR A 663 -27.27 -8.30 -50.69
C THR A 663 -27.55 -6.79 -50.85
N GLN A 664 -27.40 -5.95 -49.82
CA GLN A 664 -27.74 -4.53 -49.92
C GLN A 664 -26.54 -3.55 -49.86
N GLU A 665 -25.29 -4.02 -49.77
CA GLU A 665 -24.12 -3.13 -49.87
C GLU A 665 -23.21 -3.46 -51.06
N GLN A 666 -23.72 -3.33 -52.28
CA GLN A 666 -22.89 -3.15 -53.48
C GLN A 666 -23.60 -2.27 -54.52
N GLN A 667 -23.21 -1.05 -54.64
CA GLN A 667 -22.89 -0.23 -55.82
C GLN A 667 -22.92 1.26 -55.50
N PRO A 668 -22.19 2.21 -56.17
CA PRO A 668 -21.62 2.10 -57.52
C PRO A 668 -20.17 2.59 -57.72
N GLN A 669 -19.53 1.96 -58.60
CA GLN A 669 -18.61 2.28 -59.70
C GLN A 669 -18.15 3.74 -59.91
N THR A 670 -16.85 3.89 -60.17
CA THR A 670 -16.38 4.51 -61.43
C THR A 670 -14.98 4.00 -61.79
N GLN A 671 -14.86 3.75 -63.08
CA GLN A 671 -13.73 3.29 -63.90
C GLN A 671 -12.59 4.31 -63.96
N HIS A 672 -11.34 3.87 -64.12
CA HIS A 672 -10.51 4.05 -65.32
C HIS A 672 -9.14 3.35 -65.11
N GLU A 673 -8.95 2.36 -65.97
CA GLU A 673 -7.96 2.10 -67.01
C GLU A 673 -6.47 2.04 -66.64
N ASN A 674 -6.00 0.82 -66.87
CA ASN A 674 -4.76 0.33 -67.53
C ASN A 674 -3.53 1.25 -67.63
N HIS A 675 -2.38 0.78 -67.24
CA HIS A 675 -1.37 0.31 -68.18
C HIS A 675 -0.19 -0.41 -67.51
N ASN A 676 0.20 -1.39 -68.17
CA ASN A 676 1.21 -2.40 -68.21
C ASN A 676 2.68 -2.00 -67.96
N GLN A 677 3.42 -3.01 -67.55
CA GLN A 677 4.77 -3.44 -67.93
C GLN A 677 6.00 -3.10 -67.01
N ASN A 678 6.46 -4.20 -66.49
CA ASN A 678 7.79 -4.83 -66.65
C ASN A 678 9.05 -4.18 -66.07
N ALA A 679 9.64 -5.02 -65.26
CA ALA A 679 11.02 -5.53 -65.34
C ALA A 679 12.20 -4.73 -64.74
N ASN A 680 12.84 -5.47 -63.89
CA ASN A 680 14.29 -5.69 -63.77
C ASN A 680 15.23 -4.71 -63.04
N THR A 681 15.71 -5.28 -61.97
CA THR A 681 17.16 -5.50 -61.64
C THR A 681 18.10 -4.31 -61.44
N HIS A 682 18.90 -4.56 -60.39
CA HIS A 682 20.31 -4.22 -60.11
C HIS A 682 20.60 -3.07 -59.11
N GLU A 683 21.03 -3.53 -57.94
CA GLU A 683 22.39 -3.41 -57.36
C GLU A 683 23.06 -2.03 -57.36
N HIS A 684 23.62 -1.82 -56.21
CA HIS A 684 24.88 -1.16 -55.80
C HIS A 684 24.83 0.25 -55.21
N ASN A 685 25.06 0.26 -53.93
CA ASN A 685 26.31 0.59 -53.19
C ASN A 685 26.67 2.08 -53.00
N SER A 686 27.01 2.32 -51.74
CA SER A 686 28.00 3.24 -51.21
C SER A 686 27.72 4.74 -51.02
N GLY A 687 27.82 5.10 -49.77
CA GLY A 687 28.83 6.11 -49.39
C GLY A 687 28.33 7.52 -49.05
N GLY A 688 28.57 7.94 -47.82
CA GLY A 688 29.18 9.24 -47.62
C GLY A 688 28.40 10.29 -46.83
N GLU A 689 28.78 10.39 -45.60
CA GLU A 689 29.04 11.65 -44.83
C GLU A 689 27.94 12.67 -44.51
N ASN A 690 27.82 12.84 -43.21
CA ASN A 690 27.34 13.98 -42.41
C ASN A 690 28.09 15.30 -42.81
N PRO A 691 27.66 16.58 -42.55
CA PRO A 691 27.23 17.04 -41.20
C PRO A 691 26.20 18.22 -41.18
N ASN A 692 25.77 18.50 -39.96
CA ASN A 692 25.38 19.77 -39.36
C ASN A 692 23.94 19.92 -38.88
N GLN A 693 23.85 19.97 -37.54
CA GLN A 693 22.81 20.61 -36.70
C GLN A 693 22.71 22.12 -36.96
N PRO A 694 21.73 22.92 -36.45
CA PRO A 694 20.80 22.65 -35.34
C PRO A 694 19.36 23.21 -35.60
N GLY A 695 18.44 22.88 -34.72
CA GLY A 695 17.12 23.55 -34.66
C GLY A 695 16.17 22.90 -33.63
N ASN A 696 16.21 23.52 -32.48
CA ASN A 696 15.34 23.32 -31.31
C ASN A 696 13.86 23.58 -31.64
N GLU A 697 12.95 22.67 -31.35
CA GLU A 697 11.58 23.06 -30.99
C GLU A 697 10.94 22.01 -30.06
N ASN A 698 10.59 22.53 -28.87
CA ASN A 698 9.83 21.94 -27.82
C ASN A 698 8.45 21.46 -28.30
N LEU A 699 8.09 20.21 -28.04
CA LEU A 699 6.69 19.76 -27.96
C LEU A 699 6.49 19.01 -26.65
N ASN A 700 5.90 19.71 -25.67
CA ASN A 700 5.32 19.14 -24.45
C ASN A 700 4.13 18.23 -24.77
N PRO A 701 3.97 17.08 -24.10
CA PRO A 701 2.75 16.31 -24.17
C PRO A 701 1.59 16.98 -23.42
N PRO A 702 0.32 16.76 -23.82
CA PRO A 702 -0.84 17.44 -23.23
C PRO A 702 -1.12 16.95 -21.79
N ARG A 703 -1.42 17.91 -20.92
CA ARG A 703 -1.85 17.71 -19.53
C ARG A 703 -3.20 16.99 -19.49
N PRO A 704 -3.46 16.09 -18.51
CA PRO A 704 -4.78 15.53 -18.29
C PRO A 704 -5.75 16.60 -17.75
N ARG A 705 -6.99 16.53 -18.20
CA ARG A 705 -8.09 17.41 -17.79
C ARG A 705 -8.44 17.15 -16.31
N PRO A 706 -8.81 18.19 -15.52
CA PRO A 706 -9.26 18.02 -14.16
C PRO A 706 -10.64 17.36 -14.09
N ASN A 707 -10.84 16.49 -13.12
CA ASN A 707 -12.11 15.90 -12.74
C ASN A 707 -13.15 16.96 -12.35
N PRO A 708 -14.43 16.78 -12.66
CA PRO A 708 -15.47 17.69 -12.23
C PRO A 708 -15.69 17.59 -10.71
N SER A 709 -15.81 18.76 -10.09
CA SER A 709 -16.14 18.94 -8.68
C SER A 709 -17.48 18.31 -8.31
N PRO A 710 -17.67 17.80 -7.09
CA PRO A 710 -18.96 17.28 -6.64
C PRO A 710 -19.95 18.41 -6.44
N SER A 711 -21.21 18.17 -6.84
CA SER A 711 -22.36 19.05 -6.69
C SER A 711 -22.66 19.33 -5.21
N PRO A 712 -23.17 20.51 -4.85
CA PRO A 712 -23.47 20.86 -3.48
C PRO A 712 -24.72 20.12 -2.95
N ASN A 713 -24.63 19.68 -1.70
CA ASN A 713 -25.73 19.11 -0.92
C ASN A 713 -26.91 20.09 -0.81
N PRO A 714 -28.17 19.61 -0.78
CA PRO A 714 -29.34 20.42 -0.52
C PRO A 714 -29.39 20.87 0.94
N PRO A 715 -30.04 22.03 1.25
CA PRO A 715 -30.03 22.63 2.57
C PRO A 715 -30.91 21.87 3.57
N ASN A 716 -30.37 21.73 4.78
CA ASN A 716 -31.03 21.19 5.96
C ASN A 716 -32.18 22.13 6.42
N PRO A 717 -33.38 21.66 6.70
CA PRO A 717 -34.41 22.54 7.27
C PRO A 717 -34.19 22.75 8.77
N ASN A 718 -34.19 24.00 9.15
CA ASN A 718 -34.08 24.54 10.51
C ASN A 718 -35.32 24.20 11.34
N PRO A 719 -35.23 23.81 12.62
CA PRO A 719 -36.40 23.70 13.50
C PRO A 719 -36.64 25.02 14.25
N GLY A 720 -37.79 25.57 14.04
CA GLY A 720 -38.36 26.68 14.84
C GLY A 720 -39.20 26.20 15.99
N GLY A 721 -38.89 26.62 17.13
CA GLY A 721 -39.47 27.20 18.29
C GLY A 721 -40.78 26.72 18.93
N GLY A 722 -40.72 26.45 20.23
CA GLY A 722 -41.73 26.93 21.17
C GLY A 722 -42.53 25.89 21.94
N GLY A 723 -42.35 25.87 23.27
CA GLY A 723 -43.40 25.59 24.22
C GLY A 723 -43.25 24.40 25.16
N ASN A 724 -42.71 24.65 26.33
CA ASN A 724 -42.93 23.90 27.59
C ASN A 724 -44.35 24.26 28.15
N PRO A 725 -45.05 23.53 29.06
CA PRO A 725 -44.52 22.92 30.26
C PRO A 725 -45.23 21.65 30.82
N GLY A 726 -44.58 21.00 31.76
CA GLY A 726 -45.22 20.51 32.98
C GLY A 726 -45.43 19.02 33.18
N GLY A 727 -44.85 18.47 34.23
CA GLY A 727 -45.53 17.52 35.08
C GLY A 727 -44.89 16.14 35.29
N THR A 728 -44.03 16.05 36.29
CA THR A 728 -43.98 15.09 37.42
C THR A 728 -43.94 13.58 37.24
N ASN A 729 -42.98 13.03 37.96
CA ASN A 729 -42.93 11.82 38.80
C ASN A 729 -42.74 10.41 38.16
N GLY A 730 -41.70 9.82 38.55
CA GLY A 730 -41.74 8.72 39.53
C GLY A 730 -41.10 7.41 39.06
N GLY A 731 -39.96 7.06 39.61
CA GLY A 731 -39.82 5.77 40.26
C GLY A 731 -39.07 4.63 39.55
N GLN A 732 -37.84 4.45 40.03
CA GLN A 732 -37.27 3.16 40.42
C GLN A 732 -36.87 2.11 39.34
N ASN A 733 -35.55 1.97 39.26
CA ASN A 733 -34.82 0.72 39.09
C ASN A 733 -35.23 -0.33 40.17
N PRO A 734 -35.04 -1.68 40.04
CA PRO A 734 -33.75 -2.32 39.82
C PRO A 734 -33.74 -3.75 39.18
N ASN A 735 -32.56 -4.14 38.76
CA ASN A 735 -31.90 -5.45 38.88
C ASN A 735 -32.27 -6.68 38.00
N ARG A 736 -31.17 -7.22 37.47
CA ARG A 736 -30.73 -8.62 37.39
C ARG A 736 -31.43 -9.58 36.39
N HIS A 737 -30.73 -10.06 35.43
CA HIS A 737 -29.88 -11.28 35.41
C HIS A 737 -29.03 -11.23 34.17
#